data_947bc1a57b24ec66c98305fd78baac9d
#
_entry.id   947bc1a57b24ec66c98305fd78baac9d
#
_cell.length_a   1.000
_cell.length_b   1.000
_cell.length_c   1.000
_cell.angle_alpha   90.00
_cell.angle_beta   90.00
_cell.angle_gamma   90.00
#
_symmetry.space_group_name_H-M   'P 1'
#
loop_
_entity.id
_entity.type
_entity.pdbx_description
1 polymer ?
#
loop_
_entity_poly.entity_id
_entity_poly.type
_entity_poly.pdbx_seq_one_letter_code
_entity_poly.pdbx_strand_id
1 'polypeptide(L)'
;MLKITGYADRVSVTPGQTVSFMINCEYARYSASIVRVVQGDTAPEAPPVKLVHVPSAIDGTYEGRPQIIHAGSFGRVDLDKRLTTASISLQAMIMPTTTGKGRQAILSRWDEGSGRGVAMVIAEDGSLGIEISAGGELHRISTGRQMLDRHWYFAAVTYDADTGDASVHQIPQHDFPTIADAGSVSARLAAGLDWSSDAPLLFAATYGGTDAGRMVARALFNGKIDRPRVSSCALPLADLRALAGDVWPKHLTGTLFGAWDFSRDIPGVTFEDLSGCARHGLVVNMPTRGVTGHNFTGEDGHCWMDKPEQWSAIHFHDDDVYDAGWEIDLALAVPETMKSGIYALRIEAEGEEQFITFVVRPARGQATAKLAFLFPLATYMAYANEHFGTNDGLVELHLNRALILHPHQQFLNEHREYGHSLYDLHSDGSGVAYSSRLRPMLNLRPKVEANHGAAPSHLWLFNADTHITSWLEHCGEDYDVITDEDLHYEGYDLVSGYRTVITATHPEYYSREMYDAVQTYTHSGGRLMYLGGNGFYWRIAFNKTQPGIIEVRRAEGGSRAWEPATGEYYHSFTGEYGGLWRRQGGRSPNHLVGIGFTAQGFDESSYYRRASGADDPRAAFVFEGIDDEIIGDFGLTGGGAAGMELDRHDVSIGSPPHSIVVASSEKHTEAHVFVVEDMLFNHMGTTGDVCEKVRADMVFFETPRGGAVFSVGSIAFSGSLPWNGFDNNVSRLTHNVLKRFLDPAPFVEPAA
;
A
#
# COMPACT_ATOMS: atom_id res chain seq x y z
N MET A 1 7.30 -1.67 24.61
CA MET A 1 7.97 -1.45 23.31
C MET A 1 8.21 -2.82 22.69
N LEU A 2 7.84 -3.04 21.44
CA LEU A 2 8.06 -4.33 20.78
C LEU A 2 9.55 -4.54 20.53
N LYS A 3 10.07 -5.67 20.94
CA LYS A 3 11.49 -6.04 20.75
C LYS A 3 11.68 -7.15 19.71
N ILE A 4 10.57 -7.74 19.28
CA ILE A 4 10.56 -8.77 18.25
C ILE A 4 9.64 -8.28 17.13
N THR A 5 10.17 -8.26 15.91
CA THR A 5 9.38 -7.98 14.70
C THR A 5 9.93 -8.83 13.56
N GLY A 6 9.19 -9.00 12.48
CA GLY A 6 9.68 -9.79 11.36
C GLY A 6 8.73 -9.80 10.17
N TYR A 7 9.23 -10.32 9.06
CA TYR A 7 8.46 -10.52 7.84
C TYR A 7 8.98 -11.72 7.05
N ALA A 8 8.18 -12.17 6.08
CA ALA A 8 8.55 -13.25 5.18
C ALA A 8 8.87 -12.70 3.77
N ASP A 9 9.76 -13.37 3.04
CA ASP A 9 10.07 -13.02 1.65
C ASP A 9 8.85 -13.14 0.73
N ARG A 10 7.88 -13.98 1.11
CA ARG A 10 6.60 -14.18 0.43
C ARG A 10 5.50 -14.56 1.42
N VAL A 11 4.27 -14.13 1.14
CA VAL A 11 3.11 -14.47 1.97
C VAL A 11 2.42 -15.74 1.45
N SER A 12 2.43 -16.00 0.15
CA SER A 12 1.82 -17.19 -0.47
C SER A 12 2.88 -18.17 -0.93
N VAL A 13 2.75 -19.44 -0.54
CA VAL A 13 3.66 -20.54 -0.92
C VAL A 13 2.89 -21.81 -1.24
N THR A 14 3.46 -22.65 -2.11
CA THR A 14 2.94 -24.00 -2.37
C THR A 14 3.82 -25.05 -1.71
N PRO A 15 3.30 -26.28 -1.47
CA PRO A 15 4.12 -27.41 -1.05
C PRO A 15 5.36 -27.58 -1.96
N GLY A 16 6.50 -27.89 -1.36
CA GLY A 16 7.79 -27.98 -2.03
C GLY A 16 8.54 -26.65 -2.19
N GLN A 17 7.91 -25.50 -2.00
CA GLN A 17 8.59 -24.21 -1.99
C GLN A 17 9.20 -23.89 -0.64
N THR A 18 10.11 -22.91 -0.62
CA THR A 18 10.69 -22.39 0.62
C THR A 18 10.14 -21.00 0.92
N VAL A 19 9.78 -20.74 2.17
CA VAL A 19 9.54 -19.40 2.73
C VAL A 19 10.67 -19.05 3.66
N SER A 20 11.22 -17.83 3.50
CA SER A 20 12.31 -17.29 4.33
C SER A 20 11.77 -16.22 5.26
N PHE A 21 12.24 -16.24 6.50
CA PHE A 21 11.84 -15.31 7.55
C PHE A 21 13.02 -14.46 7.97
N MET A 22 12.80 -13.16 8.00
CA MET A 22 13.70 -12.13 8.46
C MET A 22 13.17 -11.61 9.79
N ILE A 23 13.98 -11.69 10.83
CA ILE A 23 13.57 -11.46 12.22
C ILE A 23 14.47 -10.42 12.86
N ASN A 24 13.90 -9.32 13.34
CA ASN A 24 14.56 -8.44 14.29
C ASN A 24 14.23 -8.92 15.71
N CYS A 25 15.24 -9.23 16.52
CA CYS A 25 15.07 -9.63 17.90
C CYS A 25 16.14 -8.99 18.78
N GLU A 26 15.74 -8.15 19.73
CA GLU A 26 16.64 -7.48 20.69
C GLU A 26 16.95 -8.35 21.94
N TYR A 27 16.25 -9.47 22.12
CA TYR A 27 16.58 -10.44 23.16
C TYR A 27 17.76 -11.31 22.74
N ALA A 28 18.52 -11.81 23.71
CA ALA A 28 19.66 -12.67 23.43
C ALA A 28 19.27 -13.97 22.68
N ARG A 29 18.11 -14.52 22.98
CA ARG A 29 17.58 -15.74 22.34
C ARG A 29 16.07 -15.67 22.21
N TYR A 30 15.54 -16.40 21.21
CA TYR A 30 14.11 -16.62 21.02
C TYR A 30 13.82 -18.07 20.64
N SER A 31 12.63 -18.55 20.92
CA SER A 31 12.11 -19.81 20.38
C SER A 31 11.24 -19.54 19.17
N ALA A 32 11.27 -20.46 18.19
CA ALA A 32 10.45 -20.38 17.00
C ALA A 32 9.72 -21.71 16.75
N SER A 33 8.49 -21.63 16.26
CA SER A 33 7.66 -22.77 15.85
C SER A 33 6.65 -22.37 14.79
N ILE A 34 6.15 -23.34 14.02
CA ILE A 34 5.07 -23.09 13.06
C ILE A 34 3.72 -23.41 13.70
N VAL A 35 2.77 -22.49 13.50
CA VAL A 35 1.37 -22.70 13.91
C VAL A 35 0.44 -22.50 12.72
N ARG A 36 -0.62 -23.33 12.64
CA ARG A 36 -1.76 -23.09 11.76
C ARG A 36 -2.73 -22.16 12.48
N VAL A 37 -3.10 -21.06 11.84
CA VAL A 37 -4.00 -20.04 12.39
C VAL A 37 -5.42 -20.39 11.96
N VAL A 38 -6.28 -20.71 12.91
CA VAL A 38 -7.70 -21.00 12.67
C VAL A 38 -8.57 -19.87 13.22
N GLN A 39 -8.23 -19.37 14.42
CA GLN A 39 -8.96 -18.31 15.09
C GLN A 39 -7.99 -17.50 15.96
N GLY A 40 -8.00 -16.16 15.77
CA GLY A 40 -7.07 -15.26 16.45
C GLY A 40 -7.72 -14.26 17.41
N ASP A 41 -9.05 -14.24 17.53
CA ASP A 41 -9.77 -13.32 18.40
C ASP A 41 -9.54 -13.66 19.89
N THR A 42 -9.20 -12.64 20.68
CA THR A 42 -8.92 -12.75 22.12
C THR A 42 -10.06 -12.26 23.00
N ALA A 43 -11.16 -11.77 22.42
CA ALA A 43 -12.30 -11.29 23.20
C ALA A 43 -12.91 -12.42 24.04
N PRO A 44 -13.35 -12.13 25.27
CA PRO A 44 -13.96 -13.15 26.15
C PRO A 44 -15.24 -13.78 25.58
N GLU A 45 -15.97 -13.05 24.72
CA GLU A 45 -17.19 -13.48 24.07
C GLU A 45 -16.92 -14.33 22.82
N ALA A 46 -15.70 -14.28 22.30
CA ALA A 46 -15.28 -15.07 21.14
C ALA A 46 -14.97 -16.53 21.53
N PRO A 47 -15.01 -17.48 20.57
CA PRO A 47 -14.43 -18.81 20.80
C PRO A 47 -12.96 -18.69 21.18
N PRO A 48 -12.42 -19.64 21.96
CA PRO A 48 -11.01 -19.61 22.34
C PRO A 48 -10.07 -19.51 21.13
N VAL A 49 -8.99 -18.74 21.28
CA VAL A 49 -7.91 -18.67 20.27
C VAL A 49 -7.47 -20.08 19.87
N LYS A 50 -7.44 -20.35 18.57
CA LYS A 50 -7.07 -21.66 18.02
C LYS A 50 -5.87 -21.54 17.08
N LEU A 51 -4.68 -21.69 17.66
CA LEU A 51 -3.39 -21.78 16.98
C LEU A 51 -2.87 -23.21 17.14
N VAL A 52 -2.82 -23.97 16.07
CA VAL A 52 -2.45 -25.40 16.11
C VAL A 52 -0.98 -25.54 15.73
N HIS A 53 -0.15 -26.04 16.67
CA HIS A 53 1.26 -26.30 16.42
C HIS A 53 1.44 -27.32 15.28
N VAL A 54 2.32 -27.00 14.35
CA VAL A 54 2.68 -27.86 13.21
C VAL A 54 4.17 -28.19 13.34
N PRO A 55 4.52 -29.43 13.72
CA PRO A 55 5.91 -29.83 13.86
C PRO A 55 6.70 -29.59 12.58
N SER A 56 7.84 -28.92 12.69
CA SER A 56 8.65 -28.52 11.55
C SER A 56 10.14 -28.52 11.88
N ALA A 57 10.98 -28.41 10.86
CA ALA A 57 12.44 -28.29 11.03
C ALA A 57 12.87 -26.95 11.68
N ILE A 58 11.96 -25.98 11.76
CA ILE A 58 12.19 -24.68 12.40
C ILE A 58 12.01 -24.73 13.92
N ASP A 59 11.32 -25.74 14.45
CA ASP A 59 11.07 -25.83 15.89
C ASP A 59 12.40 -25.83 16.66
N GLY A 60 12.66 -24.78 17.43
CA GLY A 60 13.93 -24.65 18.12
C GLY A 60 14.14 -23.32 18.81
N THR A 61 15.35 -23.14 19.36
CA THR A 61 15.79 -21.91 19.99
C THR A 61 16.97 -21.33 19.22
N TYR A 62 16.92 -20.02 18.96
CA TYR A 62 17.85 -19.31 18.11
C TYR A 62 18.44 -18.11 18.85
N GLU A 63 19.58 -17.63 18.39
CA GLU A 63 20.18 -16.38 18.89
C GLU A 63 19.43 -15.18 18.32
N GLY A 64 19.15 -14.19 19.16
CA GLY A 64 18.53 -12.93 18.74
C GLY A 64 19.54 -12.04 18.02
N ARG A 65 19.07 -11.31 17.01
CA ARG A 65 19.84 -10.36 16.24
C ARG A 65 19.01 -9.11 15.97
N PRO A 66 19.45 -7.92 16.44
CA PRO A 66 18.84 -6.67 16.02
C PRO A 66 19.10 -6.40 14.53
N GLN A 67 18.07 -5.97 13.80
CA GLN A 67 18.15 -5.59 12.40
C GLN A 67 17.47 -4.23 12.19
N ILE A 68 18.11 -3.33 11.45
CA ILE A 68 17.66 -1.94 11.26
C ILE A 68 16.99 -1.79 9.88
N ILE A 69 15.94 -0.99 9.80
CA ILE A 69 15.33 -0.56 8.54
C ILE A 69 15.96 0.79 8.16
N HIS A 70 16.53 0.86 6.97
CA HIS A 70 17.02 2.10 6.38
C HIS A 70 15.95 2.67 5.44
N ALA A 71 15.08 3.51 5.98
CA ALA A 71 14.04 4.22 5.23
C ALA A 71 14.62 5.35 4.38
N GLY A 72 13.83 5.79 3.42
CA GLY A 72 14.11 6.88 2.51
C GLY A 72 14.55 6.42 1.13
N SER A 73 14.00 7.08 0.11
CA SER A 73 14.31 6.76 -1.28
C SER A 73 15.39 7.67 -1.85
N PHE A 74 16.12 7.14 -2.82
CA PHE A 74 17.17 7.88 -3.53
C PHE A 74 17.48 7.24 -4.88
N GLY A 75 18.10 8.03 -5.77
CA GLY A 75 18.69 7.53 -7.01
C GLY A 75 20.16 7.21 -6.84
N ARG A 76 20.65 6.15 -7.47
CA ARG A 76 22.05 5.70 -7.42
C ARG A 76 22.59 5.46 -8.81
N VAL A 77 23.77 6.02 -9.07
CA VAL A 77 24.57 5.73 -10.25
C VAL A 77 25.92 5.17 -9.80
N ASP A 78 26.15 3.88 -10.08
CA ASP A 78 27.42 3.24 -9.82
C ASP A 78 28.45 3.68 -10.84
N LEU A 79 29.60 4.10 -10.37
CA LEU A 79 30.68 4.59 -11.21
C LEU A 79 31.76 3.52 -11.33
N ASP A 80 31.92 2.93 -12.51
CA ASP A 80 32.98 1.95 -12.82
C ASP A 80 34.40 2.56 -12.70
N LYS A 81 34.49 3.90 -12.80
CA LYS A 81 35.74 4.65 -12.70
C LYS A 81 35.53 5.86 -11.80
N ARG A 82 36.58 6.22 -11.06
CA ARG A 82 36.60 7.43 -10.26
C ARG A 82 36.25 8.62 -11.14
N LEU A 83 35.29 9.43 -10.70
CA LEU A 83 35.07 10.75 -11.26
C LEU A 83 36.33 11.58 -10.92
N THR A 84 37.17 11.79 -11.92
CA THR A 84 38.50 12.41 -11.73
C THR A 84 38.53 13.83 -12.31
N THR A 85 37.37 14.42 -12.58
CA THR A 85 37.32 15.78 -13.09
C THR A 85 37.79 16.75 -12.03
N ALA A 86 38.64 17.69 -12.40
CA ALA A 86 39.12 18.73 -11.52
C ALA A 86 38.00 19.72 -11.17
N SER A 87 37.13 20.03 -12.14
CA SER A 87 36.02 20.98 -12.01
C SER A 87 34.69 20.29 -12.28
N ILE A 88 33.58 20.83 -11.75
CA ILE A 88 32.26 20.18 -11.82
C ILE A 88 31.11 21.20 -11.90
N SER A 89 30.04 20.83 -12.57
CA SER A 89 28.73 21.47 -12.45
C SER A 89 27.66 20.42 -12.16
N LEU A 90 26.80 20.71 -11.18
CA LEU A 90 25.61 19.93 -10.84
C LEU A 90 24.37 20.80 -11.09
N GLN A 91 23.35 20.28 -11.77
CA GLN A 91 22.09 20.98 -11.98
C GLN A 91 20.90 20.06 -12.06
N ALA A 92 19.73 20.54 -11.67
CA ALA A 92 18.43 19.88 -11.83
C ALA A 92 17.31 20.91 -11.79
N MET A 93 16.13 20.52 -12.28
CA MET A 93 14.88 21.13 -11.87
C MET A 93 14.42 20.43 -10.59
N ILE A 94 14.09 21.19 -9.57
CA ILE A 94 13.67 20.65 -8.27
C ILE A 94 12.39 21.32 -7.78
N MET A 95 11.58 20.56 -7.09
CA MET A 95 10.42 21.04 -6.34
C MET A 95 10.53 20.52 -4.91
N PRO A 96 11.18 21.26 -4.01
CA PRO A 96 11.28 20.84 -2.61
C PRO A 96 9.91 20.88 -1.93
N THR A 97 9.68 19.97 -0.96
CA THR A 97 8.43 19.89 -0.23
C THR A 97 8.59 20.17 1.27
N THR A 98 9.83 20.20 1.78
CA THR A 98 10.15 20.44 3.20
C THR A 98 11.42 21.29 3.35
N THR A 99 11.39 22.52 2.87
CA THR A 99 12.58 23.41 2.92
C THR A 99 13.04 23.72 4.35
N GLY A 100 12.13 23.66 5.32
CA GLY A 100 12.42 23.90 6.72
C GLY A 100 12.96 22.69 7.51
N LYS A 101 13.12 21.52 6.88
CA LYS A 101 13.60 20.29 7.54
C LYS A 101 15.09 20.33 7.93
N GLY A 102 15.86 21.28 7.38
CA GLY A 102 17.30 21.35 7.49
C GLY A 102 18.02 20.80 6.25
N ARG A 103 19.26 20.36 6.42
CA ARG A 103 20.13 19.92 5.32
C ARG A 103 19.57 18.71 4.57
N GLN A 104 19.39 18.84 3.23
CA GLN A 104 18.94 17.80 2.32
C GLN A 104 19.78 17.80 1.05
N ALA A 105 20.24 16.64 0.57
CA ALA A 105 21.07 16.56 -0.62
C ALA A 105 20.23 16.30 -1.88
N ILE A 106 20.42 17.08 -2.91
CA ILE A 106 19.71 16.98 -4.20
C ILE A 106 20.51 16.08 -5.16
N LEU A 107 21.76 16.45 -5.41
CA LEU A 107 22.74 15.68 -6.21
C LEU A 107 24.04 15.64 -5.44
N SER A 108 24.62 14.50 -5.25
CA SER A 108 25.84 14.39 -4.46
C SER A 108 26.75 13.26 -4.94
N ARG A 109 28.04 13.51 -4.79
CA ARG A 109 29.07 12.49 -4.60
C ARG A 109 29.80 12.86 -3.32
N TRP A 110 29.16 12.60 -2.20
CA TRP A 110 29.58 13.00 -0.86
C TRP A 110 29.57 11.82 0.09
N ASP A 111 30.65 11.64 0.81
CA ASP A 111 30.81 10.62 1.86
C ASP A 111 30.75 11.29 3.23
N GLU A 112 29.71 11.02 3.99
CA GLU A 112 29.49 11.57 5.33
C GLU A 112 30.57 11.12 6.32
N GLY A 113 31.09 9.90 6.17
CA GLY A 113 32.11 9.37 7.07
C GLY A 113 33.46 10.07 6.95
N SER A 114 33.88 10.43 5.74
CA SER A 114 35.12 11.13 5.48
C SER A 114 34.95 12.65 5.36
N GLY A 115 33.74 13.16 5.17
CA GLY A 115 33.45 14.57 4.90
C GLY A 115 34.05 15.04 3.57
N ARG A 116 34.12 14.16 2.54
CA ARG A 116 34.75 14.45 1.26
C ARG A 116 33.82 14.32 0.08
N GLY A 117 34.04 15.16 -0.92
CA GLY A 117 33.29 15.15 -2.17
C GLY A 117 32.63 16.48 -2.47
N VAL A 118 31.52 16.42 -3.21
CA VAL A 118 30.66 17.56 -3.55
C VAL A 118 29.19 17.18 -3.43
N ALA A 119 28.38 18.10 -2.94
CA ALA A 119 26.94 17.98 -2.87
C ALA A 119 26.25 19.30 -3.19
N MET A 120 25.23 19.26 -4.05
CA MET A 120 24.23 20.30 -4.19
C MET A 120 23.14 20.01 -3.16
N VAL A 121 22.88 20.94 -2.25
CA VAL A 121 22.02 20.74 -1.09
C VAL A 121 20.99 21.85 -0.93
N ILE A 122 19.89 21.55 -0.24
CA ILE A 122 19.16 22.53 0.54
C ILE A 122 19.92 22.68 1.85
N ALA A 123 20.34 23.89 2.19
CA ALA A 123 21.06 24.22 3.40
C ALA A 123 20.12 24.30 4.62
N GLU A 124 20.69 24.47 5.82
CA GLU A 124 19.92 24.57 7.08
C GLU A 124 18.90 25.72 7.09
N ASP A 125 19.17 26.78 6.32
CA ASP A 125 18.28 27.94 6.18
C ASP A 125 17.22 27.79 5.10
N GLY A 126 17.10 26.61 4.48
CA GLY A 126 16.15 26.31 3.41
C GLY A 126 16.54 26.87 2.04
N SER A 127 17.75 27.40 1.87
CA SER A 127 18.26 27.92 0.60
C SER A 127 19.10 26.90 -0.15
N LEU A 128 19.24 27.09 -1.49
CA LEU A 128 20.16 26.24 -2.28
C LEU A 128 21.60 26.52 -1.90
N GLY A 129 22.39 25.47 -1.74
CA GLY A 129 23.81 25.55 -1.45
C GLY A 129 24.66 24.49 -2.15
N ILE A 130 25.96 24.67 -2.02
CA ILE A 130 26.99 23.68 -2.33
C ILE A 130 27.80 23.38 -1.08
N GLU A 131 28.04 22.08 -0.85
CA GLU A 131 29.05 21.59 0.07
C GLU A 131 30.16 20.93 -0.72
N ILE A 132 31.40 21.27 -0.39
CA ILE A 132 32.55 20.80 -1.14
C ILE A 132 33.76 20.65 -0.22
N SER A 133 34.49 19.54 -0.36
CA SER A 133 35.81 19.37 0.24
C SER A 133 36.87 19.78 -0.78
N ALA A 134 37.59 20.82 -0.47
CA ALA A 134 38.64 21.37 -1.35
C ALA A 134 39.84 21.85 -0.52
N GLY A 135 41.06 21.51 -0.97
CA GLY A 135 42.27 21.86 -0.26
C GLY A 135 42.40 21.27 1.15
N GLY A 136 41.67 20.16 1.42
CA GLY A 136 41.65 19.49 2.73
C GLY A 136 40.63 20.11 3.71
N GLU A 137 39.84 21.08 3.30
CA GLU A 137 38.85 21.75 4.13
C GLU A 137 37.44 21.61 3.55
N LEU A 138 36.42 21.64 4.45
CA LEU A 138 35.02 21.67 4.09
C LEU A 138 34.55 23.10 3.89
N HIS A 139 34.02 23.38 2.72
CA HIS A 139 33.42 24.67 2.36
C HIS A 139 31.92 24.53 2.12
N ARG A 140 31.16 25.55 2.56
CA ARG A 140 29.71 25.66 2.36
C ARG A 140 29.36 27.05 1.87
N ILE A 141 28.60 27.13 0.79
CA ILE A 141 28.06 28.39 0.25
C ILE A 141 26.59 28.14 -0.03
N SER A 142 25.73 29.06 0.38
CA SER A 142 24.31 29.04 0.02
C SER A 142 23.85 30.40 -0.46
N THR A 143 22.70 30.44 -1.13
CA THR A 143 22.13 31.69 -1.61
C THR A 143 21.58 32.55 -0.46
N GLY A 144 21.35 32.01 0.69
CA GLY A 144 20.73 32.68 1.84
C GLY A 144 19.30 33.15 1.54
N ARG A 145 18.65 32.54 0.54
CA ARG A 145 17.27 32.82 0.14
C ARG A 145 16.46 31.55 0.29
N GLN A 146 15.60 31.48 1.31
CA GLN A 146 14.75 30.33 1.53
C GLN A 146 13.85 30.06 0.33
N MET A 147 13.80 28.81 -0.12
CA MET A 147 12.88 28.34 -1.16
C MET A 147 11.47 28.21 -0.59
N LEU A 148 10.48 28.29 -1.47
CA LEU A 148 9.09 27.93 -1.16
C LEU A 148 8.90 26.42 -1.35
N ASP A 149 8.19 25.80 -0.43
CA ASP A 149 7.74 24.41 -0.58
C ASP A 149 6.77 24.28 -1.77
N ARG A 150 6.87 23.18 -2.51
CA ARG A 150 6.01 22.83 -3.65
C ARG A 150 6.07 23.82 -4.83
N HIS A 151 7.23 24.49 -5.00
CA HIS A 151 7.51 25.35 -6.15
C HIS A 151 8.74 24.86 -6.92
N TRP A 152 8.68 24.95 -8.24
CA TRP A 152 9.78 24.54 -9.11
C TRP A 152 10.88 25.58 -9.17
N TYR A 153 12.13 25.10 -9.03
CA TYR A 153 13.35 25.88 -9.17
C TYR A 153 14.30 25.22 -10.15
N PHE A 154 14.95 26.03 -10.99
CA PHE A 154 16.21 25.64 -11.59
C PHE A 154 17.30 25.80 -10.54
N ALA A 155 17.90 24.69 -10.14
CA ALA A 155 18.96 24.62 -9.15
C ALA A 155 20.27 24.21 -9.83
N ALA A 156 21.32 25.00 -9.64
CA ALA A 156 22.64 24.71 -10.21
C ALA A 156 23.77 25.17 -9.30
N VAL A 157 24.83 24.35 -9.23
CA VAL A 157 26.07 24.69 -8.53
C VAL A 157 27.27 24.36 -9.41
N THR A 158 28.30 25.20 -9.38
CA THR A 158 29.54 24.99 -10.12
C THR A 158 30.75 25.17 -9.21
N TYR A 159 31.83 24.45 -9.54
CA TYR A 159 33.13 24.65 -8.92
C TYR A 159 34.25 24.43 -9.92
N ASP A 160 35.13 25.40 -10.03
CA ASP A 160 36.35 25.37 -10.81
C ASP A 160 37.55 25.04 -9.88
N ALA A 161 38.13 23.87 -10.05
CA ALA A 161 39.19 23.40 -9.18
C ALA A 161 40.53 24.07 -9.37
N ASP A 162 40.77 24.69 -10.51
CA ASP A 162 42.02 25.41 -10.81
C ASP A 162 42.02 26.79 -10.14
N THR A 163 40.88 27.47 -10.18
CA THR A 163 40.75 28.82 -9.63
C THR A 163 40.17 28.86 -8.23
N GLY A 164 39.44 27.82 -7.82
CA GLY A 164 38.64 27.76 -6.59
C GLY A 164 37.33 28.53 -6.68
N ASP A 165 36.93 28.99 -7.87
CA ASP A 165 35.69 29.75 -8.04
C ASP A 165 34.48 28.79 -7.95
N ALA A 166 33.54 29.10 -7.06
CA ALA A 166 32.30 28.37 -6.88
C ALA A 166 31.10 29.31 -7.09
N SER A 167 30.03 28.79 -7.68
CA SER A 167 28.78 29.51 -7.85
C SER A 167 27.56 28.65 -7.50
N VAL A 168 26.54 29.31 -6.98
CA VAL A 168 25.24 28.69 -6.64
C VAL A 168 24.15 29.55 -7.29
N HIS A 169 23.24 28.89 -8.01
CA HIS A 169 22.14 29.55 -8.71
C HIS A 169 20.80 28.89 -8.33
N GLN A 170 19.95 29.65 -7.66
CA GLN A 170 18.59 29.32 -7.26
C GLN A 170 17.64 30.22 -8.03
N ILE A 171 16.94 29.66 -8.99
CA ILE A 171 16.10 30.44 -9.91
C ILE A 171 14.70 29.84 -9.91
N PRO A 172 13.70 30.52 -9.30
CA PRO A 172 12.32 30.04 -9.33
C PRO A 172 11.81 30.01 -10.77
N GLN A 173 11.03 29.00 -11.10
CA GLN A 173 10.35 28.90 -12.40
C GLN A 173 9.21 29.92 -12.48
N HIS A 174 8.60 30.23 -11.37
CA HIS A 174 7.54 31.20 -11.23
C HIS A 174 7.99 32.32 -10.28
N ASP A 175 8.00 33.56 -10.78
CA ASP A 175 8.43 34.73 -9.99
C ASP A 175 7.21 35.38 -9.32
N PHE A 176 7.26 35.48 -8.00
CA PHE A 176 6.24 36.19 -7.22
C PHE A 176 6.79 37.55 -6.79
N PRO A 177 6.20 38.68 -7.21
CA PRO A 177 6.77 40.01 -6.99
C PRO A 177 7.02 40.39 -5.51
N THR A 178 6.37 39.72 -4.58
CA THR A 178 6.49 39.99 -3.13
C THR A 178 7.40 39.01 -2.40
N ILE A 179 7.96 38.00 -3.08
CA ILE A 179 8.79 36.94 -2.51
C ILE A 179 10.18 37.03 -3.12
N ALA A 180 11.20 37.14 -2.27
CA ALA A 180 12.59 37.21 -2.67
C ALA A 180 13.32 35.89 -2.49
N ASP A 181 12.89 34.87 -3.23
CA ASP A 181 13.41 33.49 -3.19
C ASP A 181 14.41 33.16 -4.32
N ALA A 182 14.61 34.08 -5.26
CA ALA A 182 15.68 33.99 -6.25
C ALA A 182 17.04 34.37 -5.64
N GLY A 183 18.10 33.61 -5.98
CA GLY A 183 19.44 33.89 -5.50
C GLY A 183 20.55 33.39 -6.44
N SER A 184 21.60 34.19 -6.59
CA SER A 184 22.86 33.75 -7.21
C SER A 184 24.02 34.30 -6.40
N VAL A 185 24.93 33.41 -6.00
CA VAL A 185 26.11 33.78 -5.20
C VAL A 185 27.33 33.12 -5.81
N SER A 186 28.46 33.82 -5.76
CA SER A 186 29.77 33.29 -6.14
C SER A 186 30.78 33.60 -5.06
N ALA A 187 31.68 32.66 -4.79
CA ALA A 187 32.75 32.82 -3.84
C ALA A 187 34.02 32.11 -4.34
N ARG A 188 35.17 32.53 -3.83
CA ARG A 188 36.43 31.86 -4.10
C ARG A 188 36.80 31.00 -2.90
N LEU A 189 36.94 29.70 -3.14
CA LEU A 189 37.30 28.68 -2.17
C LEU A 189 38.77 28.27 -2.36
N ALA A 190 39.22 27.28 -1.59
CA ALA A 190 40.47 26.60 -1.86
C ALA A 190 40.44 25.91 -3.22
N ALA A 191 41.56 25.86 -3.91
CA ALA A 191 41.71 25.14 -5.18
C ALA A 191 41.92 23.63 -4.90
N GLY A 192 41.48 22.80 -5.86
CA GLY A 192 41.62 21.34 -5.78
C GLY A 192 40.41 20.67 -5.06
N LEU A 193 39.75 19.77 -5.75
CA LEU A 193 38.59 19.01 -5.21
C LEU A 193 39.03 17.68 -4.60
N ASP A 194 38.71 17.46 -3.33
CA ASP A 194 39.02 16.25 -2.60
C ASP A 194 37.89 15.23 -2.78
N TRP A 195 38.07 14.28 -3.67
CA TRP A 195 37.09 13.22 -3.90
C TRP A 195 37.14 12.14 -2.82
N SER A 196 35.97 11.70 -2.37
CA SER A 196 35.85 10.40 -1.69
C SER A 196 36.03 9.27 -2.70
N SER A 197 36.79 8.22 -2.30
CA SER A 197 37.10 7.11 -3.19
C SER A 197 35.89 6.26 -3.54
N ASP A 198 34.94 6.09 -2.63
CA ASP A 198 33.97 5.00 -2.65
C ASP A 198 32.48 5.46 -2.76
N ALA A 199 32.21 6.76 -2.56
CA ALA A 199 30.85 7.27 -2.68
C ALA A 199 30.36 7.21 -4.15
N PRO A 200 29.21 6.59 -4.42
CA PRO A 200 28.55 6.65 -5.72
C PRO A 200 28.04 8.07 -5.98
N LEU A 201 27.57 8.33 -7.21
CA LEU A 201 26.76 9.52 -7.47
C LEU A 201 25.33 9.24 -7.03
N LEU A 202 24.78 10.09 -6.16
CA LEU A 202 23.45 9.94 -5.61
C LEU A 202 22.55 11.11 -5.98
N PHE A 203 21.27 10.81 -6.13
CA PHE A 203 20.17 11.76 -6.24
C PHE A 203 19.30 11.63 -4.98
N ALA A 204 18.90 12.75 -4.43
CA ALA A 204 18.07 12.83 -3.22
C ALA A 204 18.74 12.31 -1.92
N ALA A 205 20.05 12.12 -1.90
CA ALA A 205 20.77 11.64 -0.71
C ALA A 205 22.27 11.90 -0.76
N THR A 206 22.96 11.68 0.38
CA THR A 206 24.41 11.49 0.49
C THR A 206 24.75 10.07 0.91
N TYR A 207 26.00 9.64 0.66
CA TYR A 207 26.48 8.32 1.06
C TYR A 207 26.88 8.31 2.55
N GLY A 208 26.20 7.49 3.35
CA GLY A 208 26.42 7.31 4.79
C GLY A 208 27.17 6.04 5.18
N GLY A 209 27.78 5.35 4.21
CA GLY A 209 28.45 4.06 4.45
C GLY A 209 27.62 2.85 4.04
N THR A 210 27.94 1.69 4.63
CA THR A 210 27.22 0.43 4.43
C THR A 210 26.89 -0.22 5.76
N ASP A 211 25.73 -0.84 5.84
CA ASP A 211 25.28 -1.68 6.94
C ASP A 211 24.76 -3.01 6.39
N ALA A 212 25.23 -4.13 6.95
CA ALA A 212 24.91 -5.49 6.49
C ALA A 212 25.02 -5.65 4.94
N GLY A 213 26.03 -4.99 4.32
CA GLY A 213 26.24 -5.02 2.86
C GLY A 213 25.31 -4.10 2.05
N ARG A 214 24.42 -3.36 2.68
CA ARG A 214 23.52 -2.38 2.05
C ARG A 214 24.02 -0.97 2.23
N MET A 215 23.82 -0.13 1.21
CA MET A 215 24.17 1.27 1.29
C MET A 215 23.22 2.01 2.24
N VAL A 216 23.78 2.80 3.14
CA VAL A 216 23.05 3.70 4.02
C VAL A 216 23.05 5.10 3.39
N ALA A 217 21.87 5.65 3.16
CA ALA A 217 21.69 7.02 2.71
C ALA A 217 21.57 7.97 3.90
N ARG A 218 21.99 9.22 3.70
CA ARG A 218 21.87 10.32 4.67
C ARG A 218 21.41 11.58 3.96
N ALA A 219 21.07 12.61 4.72
CA ALA A 219 20.60 13.90 4.20
C ALA A 219 19.56 13.75 3.08
N LEU A 220 18.60 12.87 3.30
CA LEU A 220 17.54 12.53 2.34
C LEU A 220 16.71 13.77 1.98
N PHE A 221 16.43 13.91 0.69
CA PHE A 221 15.66 15.01 0.11
C PHE A 221 14.18 14.62 0.00
N ASN A 222 13.30 15.51 0.46
CA ASN A 222 11.87 15.41 0.19
C ASN A 222 11.49 16.37 -0.94
N GLY A 223 10.95 15.80 -2.02
CA GLY A 223 10.52 16.58 -3.16
C GLY A 223 10.79 15.93 -4.51
N LYS A 224 10.43 16.65 -5.57
CA LYS A 224 10.61 16.19 -6.95
C LYS A 224 11.95 16.65 -7.51
N ILE A 225 12.63 15.73 -8.19
CA ILE A 225 13.81 16.01 -9.01
C ILE A 225 13.47 15.67 -10.45
N ASP A 226 13.81 16.58 -11.37
CA ASP A 226 13.60 16.40 -12.79
C ASP A 226 14.85 16.87 -13.56
N ARG A 227 15.20 16.15 -14.63
CA ARG A 227 16.31 16.45 -15.54
C ARG A 227 17.66 16.73 -14.85
N PRO A 228 18.14 15.85 -13.95
CA PRO A 228 19.46 16.04 -13.35
C PRO A 228 20.57 15.91 -14.39
N ARG A 229 21.57 16.83 -14.31
CA ARG A 229 22.74 16.88 -15.20
C ARG A 229 24.01 17.07 -14.37
N VAL A 230 25.07 16.39 -14.79
CA VAL A 230 26.42 16.57 -14.23
C VAL A 230 27.38 16.85 -15.39
N SER A 231 28.16 17.93 -15.29
CA SER A 231 29.20 18.27 -16.24
C SER A 231 30.58 18.22 -15.61
N SER A 232 31.59 17.85 -16.38
CA SER A 232 32.99 17.69 -15.94
C SER A 232 33.80 19.03 -16.01
N CYS A 233 33.13 20.14 -15.98
CA CYS A 233 33.72 21.46 -15.93
C CYS A 233 32.79 22.46 -15.22
N ALA A 234 33.30 23.59 -14.77
CA ALA A 234 32.50 24.70 -14.26
C ALA A 234 31.89 25.49 -15.43
N LEU A 235 30.59 25.36 -15.61
CA LEU A 235 29.85 26.00 -16.69
C LEU A 235 29.28 27.35 -16.26
N PRO A 236 29.29 28.37 -17.14
CA PRO A 236 28.57 29.61 -16.87
C PRO A 236 27.05 29.37 -16.90
N LEU A 237 26.29 30.23 -16.19
CA LEU A 237 24.84 30.12 -16.05
C LEU A 237 24.08 29.96 -17.39
N ALA A 238 24.54 30.67 -18.46
CA ALA A 238 23.91 30.57 -19.77
C ALA A 238 24.00 29.16 -20.36
N ASP A 239 25.14 28.47 -20.18
CA ASP A 239 25.36 27.11 -20.66
C ASP A 239 24.61 26.08 -19.78
N LEU A 240 24.56 26.29 -18.46
CA LEU A 240 23.73 25.48 -17.56
C LEU A 240 22.26 25.53 -17.97
N ARG A 241 21.72 26.73 -18.26
CA ARG A 241 20.33 26.85 -18.75
C ARG A 241 20.11 26.20 -20.11
N ALA A 242 21.09 26.24 -21.01
CA ALA A 242 21.01 25.57 -22.30
C ALA A 242 20.96 24.05 -22.15
N LEU A 243 21.66 23.48 -21.16
CA LEU A 243 21.62 22.06 -20.86
C LEU A 243 20.33 21.60 -20.12
N ALA A 244 19.57 22.50 -19.54
CA ALA A 244 18.27 22.19 -18.95
C ALA A 244 17.20 21.88 -20.00
N GLY A 245 17.36 22.33 -21.23
CA GLY A 245 16.45 22.06 -22.34
C GLY A 245 16.58 20.65 -22.91
N ASP A 246 15.71 20.34 -23.88
CA ASP A 246 15.66 19.02 -24.56
C ASP A 246 16.71 18.88 -25.67
N VAL A 247 17.15 20.02 -26.26
CA VAL A 247 18.14 20.06 -27.33
C VAL A 247 19.41 20.77 -26.86
N TRP A 248 20.49 20.02 -26.78
CA TRP A 248 21.75 20.54 -26.24
C TRP A 248 22.65 21.10 -27.34
N PRO A 249 23.29 22.27 -27.10
CA PRO A 249 24.32 22.80 -27.98
C PRO A 249 25.48 21.80 -28.14
N LYS A 250 25.93 21.58 -29.37
CA LYS A 250 26.99 20.57 -29.68
C LYS A 250 28.28 20.80 -28.88
N HIS A 251 28.65 22.06 -28.58
CA HIS A 251 29.85 22.35 -27.81
C HIS A 251 29.75 21.97 -26.34
N LEU A 252 28.52 21.77 -25.82
CA LEU A 252 28.30 21.38 -24.43
C LEU A 252 28.16 19.86 -24.25
N THR A 253 27.80 19.12 -25.29
CA THR A 253 27.58 17.64 -25.15
C THR A 253 28.85 16.94 -24.71
N GLY A 254 30.04 17.41 -25.10
CA GLY A 254 31.33 16.83 -24.68
C GLY A 254 31.70 17.15 -23.22
N THR A 255 31.00 18.05 -22.55
CA THR A 255 31.22 18.37 -21.13
C THR A 255 30.37 17.51 -20.19
N LEU A 256 29.32 16.87 -20.70
CA LEU A 256 28.40 16.07 -19.89
C LEU A 256 29.11 14.83 -19.36
N PHE A 257 29.13 14.72 -18.05
CA PHE A 257 29.45 13.48 -17.35
C PHE A 257 28.24 12.53 -17.30
N GLY A 258 27.05 13.06 -17.14
CA GLY A 258 25.79 12.32 -17.19
C GLY A 258 24.59 13.26 -17.31
N ALA A 259 23.55 12.75 -17.95
CA ALA A 259 22.30 13.46 -18.16
C ALA A 259 21.15 12.48 -18.13
N TRP A 260 20.37 12.47 -17.06
CA TRP A 260 19.36 11.45 -16.85
C TRP A 260 17.98 11.95 -17.17
N ASP A 261 17.16 11.03 -17.74
CA ASP A 261 15.77 11.24 -18.10
C ASP A 261 14.88 10.25 -17.35
N PHE A 262 14.07 10.77 -16.45
CA PHE A 262 13.18 9.98 -15.60
C PHE A 262 11.83 9.67 -16.26
N SER A 263 11.54 10.24 -17.43
CA SER A 263 10.36 9.88 -18.23
C SER A 263 10.48 8.50 -18.90
N ARG A 264 11.68 7.91 -18.87
CA ARG A 264 11.94 6.59 -19.43
C ARG A 264 11.84 5.52 -18.37
N ASP A 265 11.24 4.40 -18.75
CA ASP A 265 11.02 3.25 -17.86
C ASP A 265 10.30 3.63 -16.55
N ILE A 266 9.25 4.45 -16.63
CA ILE A 266 8.45 4.89 -15.47
C ILE A 266 7.96 3.70 -14.63
N PRO A 267 7.53 2.53 -15.20
CA PRO A 267 7.13 1.36 -14.41
C PRO A 267 8.27 0.66 -13.68
N GLY A 268 9.51 0.88 -14.12
CA GLY A 268 10.71 0.19 -13.62
C GLY A 268 11.41 0.93 -12.49
N VAL A 269 12.55 0.37 -12.11
CA VAL A 269 13.44 0.92 -11.08
C VAL A 269 14.68 1.58 -11.66
N THR A 270 14.81 1.62 -12.99
CA THR A 270 15.97 2.18 -13.68
C THR A 270 15.68 3.57 -14.23
N PHE A 271 16.73 4.33 -14.49
CA PHE A 271 16.67 5.58 -15.25
C PHE A 271 17.85 5.70 -16.21
N GLU A 272 17.57 6.23 -17.39
CA GLU A 272 18.50 6.23 -18.51
C GLU A 272 19.38 7.48 -18.53
N ASP A 273 20.70 7.28 -18.78
CA ASP A 273 21.64 8.36 -19.09
C ASP A 273 21.64 8.63 -20.60
N LEU A 274 21.29 9.84 -20.97
CA LEU A 274 21.23 10.33 -22.35
C LEU A 274 22.52 11.03 -22.82
N SER A 275 23.51 11.20 -21.95
CA SER A 275 24.77 11.88 -22.29
C SER A 275 25.62 11.12 -23.31
N GLY A 276 25.33 9.85 -23.54
CA GLY A 276 26.17 8.93 -24.33
C GLY A 276 27.28 8.27 -23.52
N CYS A 277 27.38 8.54 -22.24
CA CYS A 277 28.38 7.93 -21.34
C CYS A 277 27.93 6.60 -20.73
N ALA A 278 26.69 6.18 -20.98
CA ALA A 278 26.06 4.93 -20.50
C ALA A 278 26.14 4.74 -18.96
N ARG A 279 25.95 5.82 -18.21
CA ARG A 279 25.92 5.82 -16.74
C ARG A 279 24.48 5.78 -16.24
N HIS A 280 23.78 4.70 -16.63
CA HIS A 280 22.42 4.46 -16.17
C HIS A 280 22.40 4.31 -14.64
N GLY A 281 21.26 4.60 -14.04
CA GLY A 281 21.10 4.49 -12.60
C GLY A 281 19.85 3.71 -12.22
N LEU A 282 19.68 3.51 -10.92
CA LEU A 282 18.52 2.86 -10.33
C LEU A 282 18.00 3.67 -9.14
N VAL A 283 16.71 3.53 -8.87
CA VAL A 283 16.08 4.04 -7.65
C VAL A 283 16.08 2.98 -6.55
N VAL A 284 16.26 3.41 -5.33
CA VAL A 284 16.21 2.57 -4.13
C VAL A 284 15.01 2.99 -3.30
N ASN A 285 14.37 2.03 -2.63
CA ASN A 285 13.16 2.19 -1.80
C ASN A 285 11.93 2.76 -2.53
N MET A 286 11.86 2.60 -3.87
CA MET A 286 10.66 2.90 -4.67
C MET A 286 10.09 4.30 -4.44
N PRO A 287 10.81 5.38 -4.81
CA PRO A 287 10.24 6.72 -4.84
C PRO A 287 9.05 6.79 -5.81
N THR A 288 8.14 7.73 -5.61
CA THR A 288 6.96 7.84 -6.45
C THR A 288 7.33 8.29 -7.86
N ARG A 289 6.98 7.46 -8.85
CA ARG A 289 7.15 7.70 -10.29
C ARG A 289 5.81 7.99 -10.97
N GLY A 290 5.84 8.38 -12.24
CA GLY A 290 4.62 8.80 -12.94
C GLY A 290 4.04 10.09 -12.34
N VAL A 291 4.91 10.97 -11.86
CA VAL A 291 4.58 12.28 -11.30
C VAL A 291 4.97 13.40 -12.27
N THR A 292 4.25 14.51 -12.22
CA THR A 292 4.42 15.64 -13.13
C THR A 292 5.79 16.30 -12.97
N GLY A 293 6.42 16.59 -14.10
CA GLY A 293 7.68 17.32 -14.20
C GLY A 293 7.50 18.85 -14.19
N HIS A 294 8.62 19.57 -14.22
CA HIS A 294 8.64 21.03 -14.22
C HIS A 294 7.95 21.67 -15.45
N ASN A 295 7.80 20.92 -16.54
CA ASN A 295 7.20 21.34 -17.80
C ASN A 295 5.75 20.86 -18.00
N PHE A 296 5.11 20.33 -16.95
CA PHE A 296 3.71 19.93 -17.00
C PHE A 296 2.80 21.15 -17.21
N THR A 297 1.96 21.11 -18.24
CA THR A 297 1.03 22.20 -18.59
C THR A 297 -0.41 21.86 -18.26
N GLY A 298 -0.77 20.56 -18.29
CA GLY A 298 -2.15 20.11 -18.15
C GLY A 298 -3.04 20.38 -19.37
N GLU A 299 -2.47 20.85 -20.49
CA GLU A 299 -3.23 21.28 -21.68
C GLU A 299 -3.29 20.21 -22.78
N ASP A 300 -2.21 19.44 -22.97
CA ASP A 300 -2.02 18.57 -24.14
C ASP A 300 -1.70 17.10 -23.81
N GLY A 301 -1.84 16.71 -22.58
CA GLY A 301 -1.68 15.34 -22.10
C GLY A 301 -2.28 15.15 -20.71
N HIS A 302 -2.86 14.00 -20.44
CA HIS A 302 -3.48 13.70 -19.14
C HIS A 302 -2.87 12.47 -18.45
N CYS A 303 -1.98 11.76 -19.11
CA CYS A 303 -1.23 10.69 -18.49
C CYS A 303 0.18 10.56 -19.06
N TRP A 304 1.05 9.94 -18.31
CA TRP A 304 2.44 9.72 -18.65
C TRP A 304 2.63 8.82 -19.90
N MET A 305 1.66 8.01 -20.27
CA MET A 305 1.72 7.19 -21.49
C MET A 305 1.53 8.03 -22.76
N ASP A 306 0.80 9.13 -22.67
CA ASP A 306 0.55 10.02 -23.81
C ASP A 306 1.71 10.99 -24.03
N LYS A 307 2.23 11.55 -22.93
CA LYS A 307 3.25 12.61 -22.91
C LYS A 307 4.30 12.37 -21.83
N PRO A 308 5.08 11.28 -21.90
CA PRO A 308 6.00 10.90 -20.83
C PRO A 308 6.97 12.03 -20.44
N GLU A 309 7.34 12.91 -21.36
CA GLU A 309 8.22 14.05 -21.12
C GLU A 309 7.65 15.08 -20.16
N GLN A 310 6.33 15.09 -19.91
CA GLN A 310 5.69 15.94 -18.89
C GLN A 310 5.57 15.23 -17.53
N TRP A 311 5.90 13.95 -17.46
CA TRP A 311 5.98 13.15 -16.22
C TRP A 311 7.42 12.68 -15.95
N SER A 312 8.36 13.58 -16.20
CA SER A 312 9.80 13.34 -16.14
C SER A 312 10.41 13.54 -14.75
N ALA A 313 9.60 13.73 -13.71
CA ALA A 313 10.09 13.83 -12.35
C ALA A 313 10.01 12.49 -11.59
N ILE A 314 10.83 12.38 -10.55
CA ILE A 314 10.70 11.40 -9.48
C ILE A 314 10.48 12.17 -8.18
N HIS A 315 9.46 11.77 -7.39
CA HIS A 315 9.22 12.30 -6.06
C HIS A 315 9.86 11.40 -5.02
N PHE A 316 10.87 11.92 -4.34
CA PHE A 316 11.63 11.24 -3.30
C PHE A 316 11.11 11.62 -1.92
N HIS A 317 11.11 10.65 -1.00
CA HIS A 317 10.70 10.85 0.39
C HIS A 317 11.71 10.20 1.34
N ASP A 318 11.91 10.80 2.50
CA ASP A 318 12.85 10.32 3.52
C ASP A 318 12.31 9.12 4.34
N ASP A 319 11.07 8.72 4.09
CA ASP A 319 10.34 7.66 4.77
C ASP A 319 9.83 6.54 3.84
N ASP A 320 10.20 6.55 2.56
CA ASP A 320 9.89 5.45 1.64
C ASP A 320 10.54 4.14 2.09
N VAL A 321 9.80 3.02 2.03
CA VAL A 321 10.31 1.67 2.31
C VAL A 321 9.72 0.67 1.33
N TYR A 322 10.60 0.03 0.52
CA TYR A 322 10.22 -1.11 -0.32
C TYR A 322 10.57 -2.44 0.34
N ASP A 323 11.84 -2.61 0.72
CA ASP A 323 12.35 -3.81 1.36
C ASP A 323 13.16 -3.41 2.61
N ALA A 324 12.71 -3.85 3.78
CA ALA A 324 13.43 -3.62 5.03
C ALA A 324 14.87 -4.14 4.97
N GLY A 325 15.10 -5.14 4.13
CA GLY A 325 16.43 -5.57 3.76
C GLY A 325 17.18 -6.38 4.78
N TRP A 326 16.47 -6.97 5.69
CA TRP A 326 17.05 -7.79 6.73
C TRP A 326 17.61 -9.09 6.18
N GLU A 327 18.63 -9.60 6.82
CA GLU A 327 19.17 -10.91 6.53
C GLU A 327 18.21 -12.01 6.97
N ILE A 328 18.23 -13.15 6.25
CA ILE A 328 17.41 -14.32 6.56
C ILE A 328 17.90 -14.96 7.86
N ASP A 329 16.99 -15.18 8.81
CA ASP A 329 17.23 -15.90 10.06
C ASP A 329 16.78 -17.35 9.98
N LEU A 330 15.62 -17.60 9.39
CA LEU A 330 15.03 -18.93 9.27
C LEU A 330 14.49 -19.17 7.87
N ALA A 331 14.49 -20.43 7.43
CA ALA A 331 13.89 -20.85 6.16
C ALA A 331 13.12 -22.17 6.35
N LEU A 332 11.85 -22.18 5.95
CA LEU A 332 10.99 -23.34 5.98
C LEU A 332 10.83 -23.90 4.55
N ALA A 333 11.36 -25.09 4.30
CA ALA A 333 10.93 -25.88 3.14
C ALA A 333 9.53 -26.45 3.45
N VAL A 334 8.51 -25.96 2.77
CA VAL A 334 7.10 -26.35 3.00
C VAL A 334 6.92 -27.82 2.62
N PRO A 335 6.54 -28.70 3.56
CA PRO A 335 6.36 -30.13 3.28
C PRO A 335 5.27 -30.37 2.23
N GLU A 336 5.45 -31.39 1.38
CA GLU A 336 4.46 -31.82 0.39
C GLU A 336 3.11 -32.23 1.02
N THR A 337 3.14 -32.60 2.29
CA THR A 337 1.95 -33.04 3.07
C THR A 337 1.28 -31.87 3.81
N MET A 338 1.83 -30.66 3.76
CA MET A 338 1.28 -29.51 4.45
C MET A 338 -0.02 -29.07 3.79
N LYS A 339 -1.12 -29.11 4.53
CA LYS A 339 -2.45 -28.75 4.02
C LYS A 339 -2.51 -27.26 3.67
N SER A 340 -3.36 -26.93 2.71
CA SER A 340 -3.72 -25.54 2.45
C SER A 340 -4.31 -24.88 3.70
N GLY A 341 -3.93 -23.62 3.97
CA GLY A 341 -4.37 -22.90 5.16
C GLY A 341 -3.54 -21.66 5.46
N ILE A 342 -3.94 -20.95 6.50
CA ILE A 342 -3.21 -19.81 7.07
C ILE A 342 -2.26 -20.33 8.15
N TYR A 343 -1.01 -19.93 8.08
CA TYR A 343 0.05 -20.30 9.00
C TYR A 343 0.79 -19.08 9.51
N ALA A 344 1.50 -19.24 10.61
CA ALA A 344 2.42 -18.23 11.09
C ALA A 344 3.67 -18.88 11.70
N LEU A 345 4.82 -18.23 11.49
CA LEU A 345 5.97 -18.42 12.34
C LEU A 345 5.67 -17.72 13.67
N ARG A 346 5.59 -18.48 14.75
CA ARG A 346 5.45 -18.00 16.12
C ARG A 346 6.83 -17.85 16.72
N ILE A 347 7.10 -16.67 17.29
CA ILE A 347 8.37 -16.29 17.90
C ILE A 347 8.08 -15.90 19.34
N GLU A 348 8.83 -16.46 20.31
CA GLU A 348 8.63 -16.19 21.72
C GLU A 348 9.97 -15.91 22.41
N ALA A 349 10.05 -14.84 23.19
CA ALA A 349 11.17 -14.54 24.07
C ALA A 349 10.74 -13.69 25.26
N GLU A 350 11.21 -14.01 26.46
CA GLU A 350 11.00 -13.24 27.71
C GLU A 350 9.52 -12.84 27.96
N GLY A 351 8.58 -13.65 27.51
CA GLY A 351 7.13 -13.41 27.64
C GLY A 351 6.50 -12.56 26.54
N GLU A 352 7.28 -12.08 25.59
CA GLU A 352 6.78 -11.48 24.34
C GLU A 352 6.53 -12.58 23.30
N GLU A 353 5.41 -12.48 22.56
CA GLU A 353 5.01 -13.39 21.51
C GLU A 353 4.73 -12.59 20.24
N GLN A 354 5.31 -13.02 19.10
CA GLN A 354 5.09 -12.41 17.80
C GLN A 354 4.81 -13.47 16.74
N PHE A 355 4.20 -13.03 15.63
CA PHE A 355 3.82 -13.90 14.53
C PHE A 355 4.19 -13.27 13.19
N ILE A 356 4.69 -14.11 12.26
CA ILE A 356 4.88 -13.74 10.86
C ILE A 356 3.95 -14.65 10.04
N THR A 357 2.88 -14.07 9.52
CA THR A 357 1.81 -14.80 8.83
C THR A 357 2.20 -15.13 7.39
N PHE A 358 1.87 -16.35 6.94
CA PHE A 358 1.96 -16.81 5.56
C PHE A 358 0.84 -17.78 5.22
N VAL A 359 0.61 -18.01 3.94
CA VAL A 359 -0.44 -18.90 3.41
C VAL A 359 0.22 -20.07 2.68
N VAL A 360 -0.19 -21.27 2.98
CA VAL A 360 0.09 -22.45 2.16
C VAL A 360 -1.11 -22.69 1.27
N ARG A 361 -0.94 -22.62 -0.03
CA ARG A 361 -1.97 -22.87 -1.03
C ARG A 361 -1.70 -24.13 -1.84
N PRO A 362 -2.69 -24.69 -2.54
CA PRO A 362 -2.45 -25.77 -3.48
C PRO A 362 -1.49 -25.35 -4.60
N ALA A 363 -0.81 -26.34 -5.20
CA ALA A 363 0.02 -26.09 -6.36
C ALA A 363 -0.82 -25.54 -7.54
N ARG A 364 -0.18 -24.77 -8.41
CA ARG A 364 -0.85 -24.13 -9.55
C ARG A 364 -1.68 -25.13 -10.37
N GLY A 365 -2.92 -24.74 -10.67
CA GLY A 365 -3.87 -25.58 -11.41
C GLY A 365 -4.44 -26.76 -10.62
N GLN A 366 -4.22 -26.81 -9.30
CA GLN A 366 -4.77 -27.83 -8.42
C GLN A 366 -5.72 -27.20 -7.41
N ALA A 367 -6.77 -27.94 -7.05
CA ALA A 367 -7.64 -27.66 -5.93
C ALA A 367 -7.71 -28.91 -5.08
N THR A 368 -7.51 -28.78 -3.75
CA THR A 368 -7.60 -29.94 -2.82
C THR A 368 -8.96 -30.03 -2.15
N ALA A 369 -9.76 -28.94 -2.25
CA ALA A 369 -11.15 -28.86 -1.79
C ALA A 369 -12.06 -28.32 -2.90
N LYS A 370 -13.37 -28.35 -2.68
CA LYS A 370 -14.36 -27.72 -3.55
C LYS A 370 -14.59 -26.23 -3.24
N LEU A 371 -14.12 -25.82 -2.10
CA LEU A 371 -14.28 -24.51 -1.49
C LEU A 371 -12.91 -23.82 -1.39
N ALA A 372 -12.85 -22.54 -1.75
CA ALA A 372 -11.70 -21.71 -1.44
C ALA A 372 -12.09 -20.50 -0.58
N PHE A 373 -11.25 -20.17 0.37
CA PHE A 373 -11.22 -18.88 1.05
C PHE A 373 -10.19 -17.98 0.35
N LEU A 374 -10.67 -16.84 -0.20
CA LEU A 374 -9.84 -15.86 -0.89
C LEU A 374 -9.30 -14.84 0.11
N PHE A 375 -8.04 -15.02 0.48
CA PHE A 375 -7.30 -14.18 1.43
C PHE A 375 -6.95 -12.83 0.81
N PRO A 376 -7.40 -11.68 1.35
CA PRO A 376 -7.29 -10.38 0.72
C PRO A 376 -5.96 -9.69 1.03
N LEU A 377 -4.86 -10.27 0.55
CA LEU A 377 -3.50 -9.77 0.84
C LEU A 377 -3.30 -8.33 0.36
N ALA A 378 -3.87 -7.95 -0.78
CA ALA A 378 -3.79 -6.59 -1.30
C ALA A 378 -4.40 -5.57 -0.32
N THR A 379 -5.54 -5.90 0.29
CA THR A 379 -6.15 -5.07 1.33
C THR A 379 -5.27 -5.00 2.57
N TYR A 380 -4.72 -6.13 3.04
CA TYR A 380 -3.81 -6.10 4.18
C TYR A 380 -2.54 -5.28 3.92
N MET A 381 -2.01 -5.32 2.69
CA MET A 381 -0.90 -4.46 2.28
C MET A 381 -1.29 -2.98 2.26
N ALA A 382 -2.51 -2.66 1.82
CA ALA A 382 -2.99 -1.28 1.78
C ALA A 382 -3.09 -0.66 3.19
N TYR A 383 -3.48 -1.46 4.18
CA TYR A 383 -3.60 -1.05 5.58
C TYR A 383 -2.36 -1.41 6.43
N ALA A 384 -1.29 -1.93 5.81
CA ALA A 384 -0.11 -2.37 6.56
C ALA A 384 0.51 -1.22 7.36
N ASN A 385 0.59 -1.39 8.69
CA ASN A 385 1.16 -0.40 9.62
C ASN A 385 0.44 0.96 9.59
N GLU A 386 -0.87 0.98 9.49
CA GLU A 386 -1.67 2.21 9.44
C GLU A 386 -1.52 3.09 10.70
N HIS A 387 -1.60 4.41 10.50
CA HIS A 387 -1.46 5.42 11.55
C HIS A 387 -2.75 6.24 11.75
N PHE A 388 -3.90 5.70 11.44
CA PHE A 388 -5.18 6.39 11.55
C PHE A 388 -5.38 7.06 12.91
N GLY A 389 -5.04 6.35 13.99
CA GLY A 389 -5.20 6.85 15.34
C GLY A 389 -4.39 8.11 15.65
N THR A 390 -3.37 8.43 14.87
CA THR A 390 -2.49 9.59 15.12
C THR A 390 -2.49 10.61 13.98
N ASN A 391 -2.89 10.21 12.78
CA ASN A 391 -2.87 11.09 11.60
C ASN A 391 -4.24 11.69 11.27
N ASP A 392 -5.33 11.02 11.63
CA ASP A 392 -6.68 11.54 11.40
C ASP A 392 -7.13 12.44 12.55
N GLY A 393 -7.21 13.74 12.30
CA GLY A 393 -7.69 14.73 13.28
C GLY A 393 -9.17 14.59 13.64
N LEU A 394 -9.94 13.76 12.92
CA LEU A 394 -11.36 13.50 13.13
C LEU A 394 -11.64 12.07 13.61
N VAL A 395 -10.60 11.32 13.98
CA VAL A 395 -10.71 9.90 14.32
C VAL A 395 -11.76 9.62 15.38
N GLU A 396 -11.82 10.40 16.46
CA GLU A 396 -12.81 10.20 17.53
C GLU A 396 -14.24 10.48 17.05
N LEU A 397 -14.42 11.41 16.10
CA LEU A 397 -15.71 11.67 15.48
C LEU A 397 -16.15 10.48 14.60
N HIS A 398 -15.23 9.91 13.81
CA HIS A 398 -15.50 8.74 12.97
C HIS A 398 -15.80 7.50 13.80
N LEU A 399 -15.11 7.33 14.92
CA LEU A 399 -15.29 6.19 15.84
C LEU A 399 -16.46 6.39 16.81
N ASN A 400 -16.95 7.61 16.96
CA ASN A 400 -17.92 8.02 18.01
C ASN A 400 -17.51 7.58 19.44
N ARG A 401 -16.20 7.52 19.68
CA ARG A 401 -15.60 7.14 20.96
C ARG A 401 -14.20 7.70 21.11
N ALA A 402 -13.70 7.73 22.35
CA ALA A 402 -12.32 8.11 22.62
C ALA A 402 -11.33 7.12 21.98
N LEU A 403 -10.27 7.65 21.40
CA LEU A 403 -9.19 6.86 20.82
C LEU A 403 -8.34 6.20 21.91
N ILE A 404 -8.13 4.90 21.77
CA ILE A 404 -7.18 4.14 22.59
C ILE A 404 -6.19 3.47 21.65
N LEU A 405 -4.91 3.86 21.73
CA LEU A 405 -3.84 3.22 20.96
C LEU A 405 -3.45 1.88 21.56
N HIS A 406 -3.48 0.84 20.75
CA HIS A 406 -2.94 -0.45 21.10
C HIS A 406 -1.40 -0.45 21.08
N PRO A 407 -0.71 -1.37 21.78
CA PRO A 407 0.76 -1.34 21.90
C PRO A 407 1.50 -1.32 20.56
N HIS A 408 1.02 -2.01 19.53
CA HIS A 408 1.64 -2.01 18.22
C HIS A 408 1.44 -0.68 17.47
N GLN A 409 0.31 0.00 17.67
CA GLN A 409 0.04 1.31 17.07
C GLN A 409 0.89 2.39 17.73
N GLN A 410 1.06 2.33 19.05
CA GLN A 410 1.98 3.20 19.76
C GLN A 410 3.42 3.00 19.28
N PHE A 411 3.86 1.74 19.12
CA PHE A 411 5.17 1.40 18.57
C PHE A 411 5.35 1.99 17.16
N LEU A 412 4.39 1.79 16.26
CA LEU A 412 4.45 2.31 14.89
C LEU A 412 4.51 3.85 14.85
N ASN A 413 3.82 4.52 15.78
CA ASN A 413 3.88 5.98 15.86
C ASN A 413 5.28 6.51 16.23
N GLU A 414 6.05 5.72 16.99
CA GLU A 414 7.43 6.03 17.39
C GLU A 414 8.47 5.54 16.37
N HIS A 415 8.08 4.60 15.46
CA HIS A 415 8.94 3.86 14.52
C HIS A 415 8.42 3.95 13.08
N ARG A 416 8.46 5.18 12.53
CA ARG A 416 7.99 5.45 11.16
C ARG A 416 8.80 4.73 10.08
N GLU A 417 10.03 4.32 10.38
CA GLU A 417 10.88 3.51 9.51
C GLU A 417 10.30 2.13 9.15
N TYR A 418 9.27 1.67 9.87
CA TYR A 418 8.51 0.46 9.51
C TYR A 418 7.60 0.65 8.29
N GLY A 419 7.55 1.88 7.78
CA GLY A 419 6.82 2.28 6.58
C GLY A 419 5.32 2.51 6.83
N HIS A 420 4.71 3.19 5.90
CA HIS A 420 3.35 3.73 5.97
C HIS A 420 2.33 2.82 5.29
N SER A 421 1.05 3.00 5.62
CA SER A 421 -0.08 2.45 4.88
C SER A 421 -0.41 3.33 3.66
N LEU A 422 -1.27 2.83 2.76
CA LEU A 422 -1.78 3.63 1.64
C LEU A 422 -2.80 4.71 2.07
N TYR A 423 -3.11 4.81 3.35
CA TYR A 423 -3.96 5.86 3.93
C TYR A 423 -3.15 6.98 4.56
N ASP A 424 -1.88 6.76 4.79
CA ASP A 424 -1.00 7.71 5.45
C ASP A 424 -0.45 8.77 4.48
N LEU A 425 0.17 9.77 5.07
CA LEU A 425 0.94 10.78 4.38
C LEU A 425 2.43 10.58 4.70
N HIS A 426 3.27 10.85 3.72
CA HIS A 426 4.70 11.02 3.93
C HIS A 426 5.00 12.20 4.86
N SER A 427 6.21 12.28 5.36
CA SER A 427 6.69 13.36 6.24
C SER A 427 6.53 14.76 5.61
N ASP A 428 6.43 14.83 4.29
CA ASP A 428 6.21 16.06 3.51
C ASP A 428 4.72 16.37 3.26
N GLY A 429 3.80 15.52 3.73
CA GLY A 429 2.36 15.66 3.55
C GLY A 429 1.84 15.21 2.19
N SER A 430 2.65 14.59 1.33
CA SER A 430 2.17 13.92 0.12
C SER A 430 1.60 12.54 0.46
N GLY A 431 0.69 12.03 -0.40
CA GLY A 431 0.04 10.75 -0.16
C GLY A 431 0.94 9.55 -0.47
N VAL A 432 0.88 8.53 0.37
CA VAL A 432 1.62 7.27 0.19
C VAL A 432 0.97 6.44 -0.91
N ALA A 433 1.63 6.35 -2.07
CA ALA A 433 1.11 5.67 -3.24
C ALA A 433 1.48 4.18 -3.31
N TYR A 434 2.51 3.75 -2.62
CA TYR A 434 3.05 2.39 -2.68
C TYR A 434 3.02 1.70 -1.32
N SER A 435 2.69 0.40 -1.29
CA SER A 435 2.86 -0.43 -0.11
C SER A 435 3.49 -1.77 -0.47
N SER A 436 4.47 -2.20 0.31
CA SER A 436 5.22 -3.43 0.12
C SER A 436 5.00 -4.40 1.28
N ARG A 437 4.99 -5.71 0.98
CA ARG A 437 5.04 -6.79 1.98
C ARG A 437 6.45 -7.21 2.40
N LEU A 438 7.49 -6.63 1.81
CA LEU A 438 8.89 -6.93 2.16
C LEU A 438 9.37 -6.11 3.36
N ARG A 439 8.49 -5.94 4.34
CA ARG A 439 8.72 -5.24 5.61
C ARG A 439 7.80 -5.84 6.69
N PRO A 440 8.10 -5.68 7.97
CA PRO A 440 7.20 -6.15 9.01
C PRO A 440 5.82 -5.48 8.89
N MET A 441 4.76 -6.28 8.73
CA MET A 441 3.36 -5.84 8.76
C MET A 441 2.77 -6.22 10.12
N LEU A 442 2.83 -5.29 11.08
CA LEU A 442 2.54 -5.57 12.49
C LEU A 442 1.07 -5.83 12.79
N ASN A 443 0.18 -5.48 11.88
CA ASN A 443 -1.26 -5.76 11.96
C ASN A 443 -1.69 -7.03 11.20
N LEU A 444 -0.80 -7.69 10.44
CA LEU A 444 -1.07 -8.96 9.75
C LEU A 444 -0.68 -10.17 10.62
N ARG A 445 -1.33 -10.33 11.75
CA ARG A 445 -1.05 -11.43 12.70
C ARG A 445 -2.23 -11.72 13.62
N PRO A 446 -2.35 -12.94 14.19
CA PRO A 446 -3.37 -13.25 15.18
C PRO A 446 -3.17 -12.42 16.46
N LYS A 447 -4.23 -12.29 17.26
CA LYS A 447 -4.28 -11.60 18.56
C LYS A 447 -4.05 -10.09 18.49
N VAL A 448 -4.28 -9.47 17.33
CA VAL A 448 -4.15 -8.01 17.17
C VAL A 448 -5.53 -7.37 17.18
N GLU A 449 -5.71 -6.40 18.05
CA GLU A 449 -6.84 -5.50 18.09
C GLU A 449 -6.51 -4.23 17.29
N ALA A 450 -7.52 -3.54 16.77
CA ALA A 450 -7.37 -2.32 15.98
C ALA A 450 -8.38 -1.25 16.42
N ASN A 451 -8.00 0.01 16.26
CA ASN A 451 -8.86 1.15 16.62
C ASN A 451 -10.18 1.17 15.87
N HIS A 452 -10.17 0.76 14.59
CA HIS A 452 -11.38 0.67 13.75
C HIS A 452 -12.28 -0.51 14.11
N GLY A 453 -11.76 -1.49 14.83
CA GLY A 453 -12.56 -2.60 15.32
C GLY A 453 -13.55 -2.14 16.39
N ALA A 454 -14.84 -2.45 16.20
CA ALA A 454 -15.87 -2.15 17.19
C ALA A 454 -15.92 -3.22 18.30
N ALA A 455 -16.43 -2.83 19.49
CA ALA A 455 -16.56 -3.72 20.63
C ALA A 455 -17.51 -4.92 20.35
N PRO A 456 -17.35 -6.08 21.03
CA PRO A 456 -16.38 -6.36 22.09
C PRO A 456 -15.00 -6.81 21.60
N SER A 457 -14.86 -7.27 20.34
CA SER A 457 -13.60 -7.87 19.88
C SER A 457 -12.53 -6.88 19.42
N HIS A 458 -12.93 -5.67 19.03
CA HIS A 458 -12.01 -4.66 18.48
C HIS A 458 -11.14 -5.18 17.33
N LEU A 459 -11.72 -6.03 16.46
CA LEU A 459 -11.01 -6.62 15.33
C LEU A 459 -11.27 -5.87 14.04
N TRP A 460 -10.24 -5.85 13.21
CA TRP A 460 -10.22 -5.30 11.87
C TRP A 460 -9.40 -6.21 10.94
N LEU A 461 -9.78 -6.32 9.67
CA LEU A 461 -9.04 -7.04 8.64
C LEU A 461 -8.69 -8.49 9.02
N PHE A 462 -7.40 -8.87 8.95
CA PHE A 462 -6.92 -10.24 9.08
C PHE A 462 -7.51 -11.00 10.28
N ASN A 463 -7.47 -10.38 11.45
CA ASN A 463 -7.91 -11.10 12.65
C ASN A 463 -9.44 -11.27 12.68
N ALA A 464 -10.21 -10.32 12.11
CA ALA A 464 -11.66 -10.48 11.88
C ALA A 464 -11.96 -11.60 10.86
N ASP A 465 -11.12 -11.77 9.84
CA ASP A 465 -11.29 -12.82 8.84
C ASP A 465 -11.12 -14.23 9.41
N THR A 466 -10.42 -14.35 10.55
CA THR A 466 -10.31 -15.64 11.25
C THR A 466 -11.66 -16.15 11.82
N HIS A 467 -12.66 -15.29 11.94
CA HIS A 467 -14.03 -15.75 12.26
C HIS A 467 -14.61 -16.63 11.14
N ILE A 468 -14.30 -16.33 9.87
CA ILE A 468 -14.74 -17.14 8.73
C ILE A 468 -14.03 -18.50 8.73
N THR A 469 -12.70 -18.53 8.93
CA THR A 469 -11.95 -19.79 8.97
C THR A 469 -12.33 -20.65 10.17
N SER A 470 -12.58 -20.04 11.33
CA SER A 470 -13.09 -20.70 12.52
C SER A 470 -14.48 -21.31 12.31
N TRP A 471 -15.36 -20.57 11.62
CA TRP A 471 -16.70 -21.04 11.28
C TRP A 471 -16.66 -22.20 10.27
N LEU A 472 -15.80 -22.16 9.25
CA LEU A 472 -15.62 -23.27 8.31
C LEU A 472 -15.13 -24.54 9.02
N GLU A 473 -14.20 -24.44 9.94
CA GLU A 473 -13.74 -25.54 10.78
C GLU A 473 -14.86 -26.10 11.68
N HIS A 474 -15.71 -25.21 12.23
CA HIS A 474 -16.87 -25.62 13.03
C HIS A 474 -17.89 -26.40 12.19
N CYS A 475 -18.17 -25.96 10.97
CA CYS A 475 -19.06 -26.64 10.04
C CYS A 475 -18.49 -27.97 9.51
N GLY A 476 -17.19 -28.21 9.70
CA GLY A 476 -16.52 -29.41 9.20
C GLY A 476 -16.27 -29.37 7.70
N GLU A 477 -16.19 -28.19 7.11
CA GLU A 477 -15.96 -28.01 5.67
C GLU A 477 -14.47 -28.04 5.34
N ASP A 478 -14.11 -28.82 4.32
CA ASP A 478 -12.78 -28.78 3.74
C ASP A 478 -12.66 -27.56 2.81
N TYR A 479 -11.61 -26.77 2.99
CA TYR A 479 -11.35 -25.60 2.17
C TYR A 479 -9.86 -25.39 1.90
N ASP A 480 -9.57 -24.79 0.76
CA ASP A 480 -8.25 -24.25 0.42
C ASP A 480 -8.20 -22.76 0.73
N VAL A 481 -7.01 -22.25 1.04
CA VAL A 481 -6.73 -20.82 1.13
C VAL A 481 -5.91 -20.43 -0.09
N ILE A 482 -6.36 -19.40 -0.80
CA ILE A 482 -5.67 -18.77 -1.94
C ILE A 482 -5.62 -17.27 -1.72
N THR A 483 -4.64 -16.57 -2.30
CA THR A 483 -4.53 -15.13 -2.12
C THR A 483 -4.99 -14.36 -3.35
N ASP A 484 -5.38 -13.12 -3.15
CA ASP A 484 -5.73 -12.20 -4.24
C ASP A 484 -4.47 -11.76 -5.04
N GLU A 485 -3.25 -11.75 -4.45
CA GLU A 485 -2.00 -11.61 -5.21
C GLU A 485 -1.81 -12.78 -6.20
N ASP A 486 -2.08 -14.03 -5.78
CA ASP A 486 -2.08 -15.18 -6.68
C ASP A 486 -3.16 -15.02 -7.77
N LEU A 487 -4.33 -14.49 -7.41
CA LEU A 487 -5.42 -14.24 -8.36
C LEU A 487 -5.02 -13.20 -9.42
N HIS A 488 -4.24 -12.19 -9.04
CA HIS A 488 -3.69 -11.23 -10.01
C HIS A 488 -2.80 -11.91 -11.04
N TYR A 489 -1.90 -12.80 -10.62
CA TYR A 489 -0.90 -13.42 -11.51
C TYR A 489 -1.43 -14.64 -12.26
N GLU A 490 -2.37 -15.41 -11.72
CA GLU A 490 -2.87 -16.65 -12.31
C GLU A 490 -4.26 -16.47 -12.96
N GLY A 491 -4.97 -15.39 -12.63
CA GLY A 491 -6.28 -15.08 -13.20
C GLY A 491 -7.34 -16.13 -12.90
N TYR A 492 -8.21 -16.38 -13.88
CA TYR A 492 -9.29 -17.36 -13.77
C TYR A 492 -8.81 -18.78 -13.46
N ASP A 493 -7.60 -19.15 -13.91
CA ASP A 493 -7.06 -20.50 -13.70
C ASP A 493 -6.94 -20.84 -12.22
N LEU A 494 -6.61 -19.85 -11.35
CA LEU A 494 -6.53 -20.07 -9.91
C LEU A 494 -7.85 -20.53 -9.30
N VAL A 495 -8.97 -19.96 -9.73
CA VAL A 495 -10.30 -20.18 -9.12
C VAL A 495 -11.14 -21.21 -9.87
N SER A 496 -10.76 -21.58 -11.08
CA SER A 496 -11.56 -22.44 -11.99
C SER A 496 -11.82 -23.85 -11.44
N GLY A 497 -10.95 -24.34 -10.56
CA GLY A 497 -11.08 -25.66 -9.90
C GLY A 497 -12.08 -25.70 -8.74
N TYR A 498 -12.48 -24.55 -8.20
CA TYR A 498 -13.37 -24.46 -7.05
C TYR A 498 -14.82 -24.31 -7.48
N ARG A 499 -15.71 -24.95 -6.75
CA ARG A 499 -17.16 -24.77 -6.94
C ARG A 499 -17.65 -23.50 -6.27
N THR A 500 -17.10 -23.19 -5.09
CA THR A 500 -17.45 -22.02 -4.29
C THR A 500 -16.18 -21.30 -3.87
N VAL A 501 -16.20 -19.96 -3.99
CA VAL A 501 -15.19 -19.07 -3.43
C VAL A 501 -15.88 -18.19 -2.40
N ILE A 502 -15.28 -18.09 -1.20
CA ILE A 502 -15.71 -17.17 -0.14
C ILE A 502 -14.70 -16.05 -0.04
N THR A 503 -15.15 -14.79 0.00
CA THR A 503 -14.28 -13.65 0.27
C THR A 503 -14.12 -13.42 1.77
N ALA A 504 -13.14 -12.60 2.13
CA ALA A 504 -12.94 -12.07 3.47
C ALA A 504 -13.95 -10.95 3.81
N THR A 505 -13.82 -10.36 5.01
CA THR A 505 -14.68 -9.28 5.52
C THR A 505 -14.57 -7.97 4.75
N HIS A 506 -13.38 -7.70 4.16
CA HIS A 506 -13.09 -6.42 3.52
C HIS A 506 -12.14 -6.56 2.32
N PRO A 507 -12.58 -7.15 1.18
CA PRO A 507 -11.75 -7.31 -0.01
C PRO A 507 -11.77 -6.03 -0.88
N GLU A 508 -11.20 -4.93 -0.38
CA GLU A 508 -11.38 -3.56 -0.88
C GLU A 508 -10.54 -3.24 -2.13
N TYR A 509 -9.30 -3.77 -2.20
CA TYR A 509 -8.30 -3.40 -3.20
C TYR A 509 -8.18 -4.44 -4.30
N TYR A 510 -8.54 -4.09 -5.53
CA TYR A 510 -8.53 -5.01 -6.66
C TYR A 510 -7.80 -4.45 -7.88
N SER A 511 -6.92 -5.26 -8.47
CA SER A 511 -6.40 -4.99 -9.81
C SER A 511 -7.42 -5.37 -10.90
N ARG A 512 -7.18 -4.92 -12.13
CA ARG A 512 -8.02 -5.32 -13.28
C ARG A 512 -8.03 -6.83 -13.47
N GLU A 513 -6.87 -7.46 -13.38
CA GLU A 513 -6.70 -8.91 -13.55
C GLU A 513 -7.50 -9.69 -12.51
N MET A 514 -7.50 -9.23 -11.25
CA MET A 514 -8.30 -9.84 -10.17
C MET A 514 -9.80 -9.68 -10.42
N TYR A 515 -10.26 -8.47 -10.78
CA TYR A 515 -11.66 -8.20 -11.10
C TYR A 515 -12.15 -9.07 -12.26
N ASP A 516 -11.37 -9.12 -13.36
CA ASP A 516 -11.69 -9.91 -14.54
C ASP A 516 -11.74 -11.42 -14.24
N ALA A 517 -10.86 -11.90 -13.36
CA ALA A 517 -10.82 -13.29 -12.93
C ALA A 517 -12.09 -13.68 -12.15
N VAL A 518 -12.52 -12.86 -11.18
CA VAL A 518 -13.75 -13.10 -10.41
C VAL A 518 -14.99 -13.02 -11.31
N GLN A 519 -15.07 -12.06 -12.21
CA GLN A 519 -16.17 -11.93 -13.16
C GLN A 519 -16.23 -13.17 -14.09
N THR A 520 -15.09 -13.58 -14.63
CA THR A 520 -15.00 -14.78 -15.47
C THR A 520 -15.41 -16.03 -14.70
N TYR A 521 -15.00 -16.16 -13.44
CA TYR A 521 -15.35 -17.26 -12.57
C TYR A 521 -16.86 -17.38 -12.36
N THR A 522 -17.52 -16.31 -11.94
CA THR A 522 -18.98 -16.31 -11.72
C THR A 522 -19.75 -16.55 -13.01
N HIS A 523 -19.33 -15.98 -14.15
CA HIS A 523 -19.95 -16.19 -15.46
C HIS A 523 -19.64 -17.55 -16.10
N SER A 524 -18.68 -18.31 -15.54
CA SER A 524 -18.34 -19.67 -15.98
C SER A 524 -19.01 -20.78 -15.14
N GLY A 525 -19.93 -20.40 -14.25
CA GLY A 525 -20.65 -21.34 -13.38
C GLY A 525 -20.10 -21.44 -11.96
N GLY A 526 -19.07 -20.66 -11.64
CA GLY A 526 -18.56 -20.52 -10.28
C GLY A 526 -19.54 -19.82 -9.33
N ARG A 527 -19.43 -20.06 -8.06
CA ARG A 527 -20.32 -19.52 -7.04
C ARG A 527 -19.55 -18.71 -6.03
N LEU A 528 -19.92 -17.45 -5.87
CA LEU A 528 -19.21 -16.50 -5.01
C LEU A 528 -20.06 -16.16 -3.79
N MET A 529 -19.50 -16.34 -2.59
CA MET A 529 -20.06 -15.80 -1.36
C MET A 529 -19.21 -14.57 -0.95
N TYR A 530 -19.78 -13.39 -1.11
CA TYR A 530 -19.18 -12.14 -0.65
C TYR A 530 -19.67 -11.85 0.76
N LEU A 531 -18.84 -12.23 1.76
CA LEU A 531 -19.15 -12.14 3.19
C LEU A 531 -18.55 -10.88 3.84
N GLY A 532 -18.63 -9.74 3.15
CA GLY A 532 -18.00 -8.51 3.59
C GLY A 532 -18.74 -7.23 3.16
N GLY A 533 -18.10 -6.10 3.39
CA GLY A 533 -18.52 -4.77 2.96
C GLY A 533 -17.38 -4.01 2.30
N ASN A 534 -17.72 -2.99 1.48
CA ASN A 534 -16.82 -2.15 0.71
C ASN A 534 -15.76 -2.95 -0.07
N GLY A 535 -16.18 -4.08 -0.64
CA GLY A 535 -15.31 -4.88 -1.51
C GLY A 535 -15.25 -4.33 -2.94
N PHE A 536 -14.16 -4.70 -3.67
CA PHE A 536 -13.97 -4.34 -5.08
C PHE A 536 -14.03 -2.83 -5.32
N TYR A 537 -13.43 -2.05 -4.44
CA TYR A 537 -13.64 -0.61 -4.38
C TYR A 537 -12.50 0.18 -5.01
N TRP A 538 -11.27 0.10 -4.48
CA TRP A 538 -10.11 0.76 -5.04
C TRP A 538 -9.45 -0.05 -6.15
N ARG A 539 -9.13 0.64 -7.24
CA ARG A 539 -8.31 0.08 -8.30
C ARG A 539 -6.83 0.21 -7.94
N ILE A 540 -6.12 -0.90 -7.99
CA ILE A 540 -4.68 -0.98 -7.74
C ILE A 540 -3.91 -1.55 -8.93
N ALA A 541 -2.58 -1.38 -8.89
CA ALA A 541 -1.65 -2.04 -9.79
C ALA A 541 -0.57 -2.81 -9.00
N PHE A 542 -0.17 -3.97 -9.52
CA PHE A 542 1.03 -4.68 -9.08
C PHE A 542 2.20 -4.37 -9.99
N ASN A 543 3.42 -4.31 -9.44
CA ASN A 543 4.61 -4.14 -10.24
C ASN A 543 5.06 -5.46 -10.85
N LYS A 544 5.37 -5.46 -12.16
CA LYS A 544 5.77 -6.69 -12.89
C LYS A 544 7.20 -7.14 -12.58
N THR A 545 8.06 -6.24 -12.17
CA THR A 545 9.49 -6.50 -11.97
C THR A 545 9.92 -6.47 -10.50
N GLN A 546 9.15 -5.80 -9.67
CA GLN A 546 9.35 -5.70 -8.22
C GLN A 546 8.23 -6.44 -7.50
N PRO A 547 8.45 -7.68 -7.03
CA PRO A 547 7.40 -8.47 -6.42
C PRO A 547 6.97 -7.92 -5.07
N GLY A 548 5.71 -8.15 -4.71
CA GLY A 548 5.17 -7.84 -3.39
C GLY A 548 4.98 -6.34 -3.11
N ILE A 549 4.77 -5.53 -4.15
CA ILE A 549 4.40 -4.12 -4.01
C ILE A 549 3.12 -3.83 -4.80
N ILE A 550 2.25 -3.04 -4.20
CA ILE A 550 1.03 -2.52 -4.82
C ILE A 550 1.10 -0.99 -4.92
N GLU A 551 0.43 -0.45 -5.92
CA GLU A 551 0.25 0.98 -6.13
C GLU A 551 -1.23 1.33 -6.10
N VAL A 552 -1.56 2.44 -5.41
CA VAL A 552 -2.86 3.11 -5.49
C VAL A 552 -2.66 4.56 -5.96
N ARG A 553 -3.62 5.08 -6.75
CA ARG A 553 -3.78 6.51 -7.02
C ARG A 553 -5.20 6.85 -6.64
N ARG A 554 -5.37 7.61 -5.54
CA ARG A 554 -6.68 7.90 -4.94
C ARG A 554 -7.42 9.01 -5.68
N ALA A 555 -7.64 8.82 -6.98
CA ALA A 555 -8.49 9.73 -7.74
C ALA A 555 -9.96 9.51 -7.37
N GLU A 556 -10.78 10.56 -7.41
CA GLU A 556 -12.24 10.52 -7.24
C GLU A 556 -12.73 10.10 -5.84
N GLY A 557 -11.82 9.90 -4.89
CA GLY A 557 -12.13 9.45 -3.53
C GLY A 557 -12.57 10.55 -2.58
N GLY A 558 -12.53 11.80 -3.03
CA GLY A 558 -12.73 12.95 -2.15
C GLY A 558 -11.63 13.01 -1.07
N SER A 559 -11.84 13.80 -0.04
CA SER A 559 -10.84 14.09 1.01
C SER A 559 -10.77 13.03 2.11
N ARG A 560 -11.11 11.76 1.85
CA ARG A 560 -11.11 10.71 2.90
C ARG A 560 -9.71 10.33 3.41
N ALA A 561 -8.71 10.41 2.57
CA ALA A 561 -7.32 10.16 2.96
C ALA A 561 -6.42 11.23 2.32
N TRP A 562 -6.11 11.06 1.03
CA TRP A 562 -5.34 12.00 0.26
C TRP A 562 -5.75 11.90 -1.23
N GLU A 563 -5.41 12.92 -2.00
CA GLU A 563 -5.55 12.89 -3.45
C GLU A 563 -4.19 13.15 -4.12
N PRO A 564 -3.92 12.51 -5.28
CA PRO A 564 -2.75 12.84 -6.09
C PRO A 564 -2.80 14.29 -6.58
N ALA A 565 -1.64 14.85 -6.86
CA ALA A 565 -1.57 16.13 -7.53
C ALA A 565 -2.19 16.08 -8.94
N THR A 566 -2.59 17.22 -9.47
CA THR A 566 -3.17 17.32 -10.81
C THR A 566 -2.27 16.65 -11.86
N GLY A 567 -2.84 15.73 -12.64
CA GLY A 567 -2.13 14.95 -13.65
C GLY A 567 -1.51 13.64 -13.14
N GLU A 568 -1.56 13.32 -11.85
CA GLU A 568 -0.90 12.15 -11.25
C GLU A 568 -1.87 11.03 -10.87
N TYR A 569 -2.98 10.92 -11.59
CA TYR A 569 -4.06 9.96 -11.31
C TYR A 569 -3.84 8.56 -11.90
N TYR A 570 -2.82 8.38 -12.74
CA TYR A 570 -2.54 7.13 -13.43
C TYR A 570 -1.45 6.34 -12.70
N HIS A 571 -1.66 5.02 -12.58
CA HIS A 571 -0.67 4.13 -11.99
C HIS A 571 0.64 4.18 -12.76
N SER A 572 1.75 4.34 -12.07
CA SER A 572 3.09 4.30 -12.67
C SER A 572 3.44 2.88 -13.16
N PHE A 573 2.91 1.83 -12.53
CA PHE A 573 3.21 0.45 -12.89
C PHE A 573 2.52 -0.03 -14.16
N THR A 574 1.31 0.47 -14.46
CA THR A 574 0.50 -0.04 -15.57
C THR A 574 0.02 1.02 -16.54
N GLY A 575 0.05 2.30 -16.16
CA GLY A 575 -0.56 3.40 -16.92
C GLY A 575 -2.09 3.42 -16.87
N GLU A 576 -2.70 2.57 -16.06
CA GLU A 576 -4.14 2.59 -15.90
C GLU A 576 -4.58 3.73 -14.99
N TYR A 577 -5.74 4.32 -15.29
CA TYR A 577 -6.34 5.32 -14.41
C TYR A 577 -6.63 4.71 -13.04
N GLY A 578 -6.23 5.35 -11.96
CA GLY A 578 -6.52 4.94 -10.59
C GLY A 578 -7.96 5.21 -10.19
N GLY A 579 -8.20 5.38 -8.88
CA GLY A 579 -9.53 5.71 -8.35
C GLY A 579 -10.43 4.50 -8.15
N LEU A 580 -11.72 4.71 -8.29
CA LEU A 580 -12.77 3.78 -7.86
C LEU A 580 -13.28 2.90 -9.01
N TRP A 581 -13.44 1.60 -8.75
CA TRP A 581 -14.12 0.70 -9.70
C TRP A 581 -15.55 1.16 -10.03
N ARG A 582 -16.26 1.75 -9.07
CA ARG A 582 -17.61 2.31 -9.28
C ARG A 582 -17.68 3.34 -10.42
N ARG A 583 -16.58 4.07 -10.66
CA ARG A 583 -16.45 5.10 -11.71
C ARG A 583 -15.97 4.54 -13.05
N GLN A 584 -15.54 3.29 -13.08
CA GLN A 584 -15.05 2.61 -14.29
C GLN A 584 -16.22 1.99 -15.07
N GLY A 585 -16.87 2.70 -15.93
CA GLY A 585 -18.08 2.33 -16.68
C GLY A 585 -18.34 0.83 -16.87
N GLY A 586 -19.43 0.33 -16.27
CA GLY A 586 -19.80 -1.09 -16.31
C GLY A 586 -18.99 -2.03 -15.40
N ARG A 587 -18.14 -1.51 -14.50
CA ARG A 587 -17.31 -2.30 -13.58
C ARG A 587 -17.50 -1.91 -12.12
N SER A 588 -18.67 -1.38 -11.76
CA SER A 588 -18.98 -1.14 -10.34
C SER A 588 -19.04 -2.47 -9.56
N PRO A 589 -18.80 -2.47 -8.24
CA PRO A 589 -19.05 -3.65 -7.40
C PRO A 589 -20.46 -4.20 -7.58
N ASN A 590 -21.43 -3.32 -7.80
CA ASN A 590 -22.83 -3.69 -8.06
C ASN A 590 -23.00 -4.65 -9.26
N HIS A 591 -22.20 -4.50 -10.33
CA HIS A 591 -22.22 -5.44 -11.46
C HIS A 591 -21.67 -6.82 -11.08
N LEU A 592 -20.69 -6.87 -10.17
CA LEU A 592 -19.99 -8.11 -9.85
C LEU A 592 -20.67 -8.90 -8.73
N VAL A 593 -21.03 -8.19 -7.65
CA VAL A 593 -21.56 -8.80 -6.41
C VAL A 593 -22.98 -8.32 -6.04
N GLY A 594 -23.63 -7.54 -6.91
CA GLY A 594 -25.02 -7.12 -6.74
C GLY A 594 -25.24 -5.96 -5.76
N ILE A 595 -24.21 -5.56 -5.04
CA ILE A 595 -24.23 -4.48 -4.04
C ILE A 595 -22.95 -3.66 -4.14
N GLY A 596 -22.92 -2.47 -3.54
CA GLY A 596 -21.72 -1.65 -3.50
C GLY A 596 -21.78 -0.60 -2.39
N PHE A 597 -20.62 -0.14 -1.99
CA PHE A 597 -20.40 0.74 -0.87
C PHE A 597 -21.24 2.02 -0.95
N THR A 598 -21.94 2.31 0.13
CA THR A 598 -22.88 3.45 0.21
C THR A 598 -22.74 4.27 1.48
N ALA A 599 -22.42 3.66 2.61
CA ALA A 599 -22.35 4.34 3.91
C ALA A 599 -21.36 3.67 4.85
N GLN A 600 -20.87 4.42 5.84
CA GLN A 600 -19.92 3.95 6.85
C GLN A 600 -20.22 4.56 8.22
N GLY A 601 -19.90 3.81 9.30
CA GLY A 601 -19.90 4.23 10.69
C GLY A 601 -19.22 3.18 11.55
N PHE A 602 -18.33 3.58 12.47
CA PHE A 602 -17.42 2.66 13.16
C PHE A 602 -17.69 2.55 14.67
N ASP A 603 -18.93 2.86 15.10
CA ASP A 603 -19.37 2.80 16.51
C ASP A 603 -20.10 1.48 16.83
N GLU A 604 -21.38 1.40 16.53
CA GLU A 604 -22.24 0.26 16.82
C GLU A 604 -22.75 -0.37 15.52
N SER A 605 -22.79 -1.69 15.48
CA SER A 605 -23.39 -2.44 14.37
C SER A 605 -24.85 -2.75 14.67
N SER A 606 -25.66 -2.81 13.61
CA SER A 606 -27.07 -3.14 13.67
C SER A 606 -27.34 -4.56 13.13
N TYR A 607 -28.56 -4.86 12.78
CA TYR A 607 -29.06 -6.14 12.34
C TYR A 607 -29.74 -6.04 10.97
N TYR A 608 -30.06 -7.19 10.38
CA TYR A 608 -30.88 -7.27 9.19
C TYR A 608 -32.30 -7.68 9.53
N ARG A 609 -33.25 -7.11 8.77
CA ARG A 609 -34.64 -7.57 8.73
C ARG A 609 -34.89 -8.28 7.41
N ARG A 610 -35.60 -9.42 7.44
CA ARG A 610 -36.04 -10.09 6.22
C ARG A 610 -36.82 -9.13 5.31
N ALA A 611 -36.46 -9.13 4.04
CA ALA A 611 -37.19 -8.41 2.98
C ALA A 611 -38.19 -9.35 2.30
N SER A 612 -39.09 -8.78 1.50
CA SER A 612 -40.05 -9.57 0.72
C SER A 612 -39.41 -10.57 -0.25
N GLY A 613 -38.15 -10.33 -0.65
CA GLY A 613 -37.39 -11.27 -1.47
C GLY A 613 -37.04 -12.58 -0.77
N ALA A 614 -37.16 -12.65 0.57
CA ALA A 614 -36.97 -13.90 1.31
C ALA A 614 -38.03 -14.97 0.97
N ASP A 615 -39.18 -14.55 0.46
CA ASP A 615 -40.28 -15.43 0.04
C ASP A 615 -40.14 -15.90 -1.41
N ASP A 616 -39.14 -15.39 -2.17
CA ASP A 616 -38.89 -15.85 -3.54
C ASP A 616 -38.42 -17.31 -3.54
N PRO A 617 -39.08 -18.23 -4.28
CA PRO A 617 -38.67 -19.64 -4.30
C PRO A 617 -37.20 -19.87 -4.73
N ARG A 618 -36.61 -18.96 -5.51
CA ARG A 618 -35.22 -19.03 -5.94
C ARG A 618 -34.25 -18.85 -4.77
N ALA A 619 -34.65 -18.07 -3.74
CA ALA A 619 -33.85 -17.78 -2.55
C ALA A 619 -34.31 -18.55 -1.30
N ALA A 620 -35.30 -19.43 -1.40
CA ALA A 620 -35.90 -20.14 -0.23
C ALA A 620 -34.88 -20.92 0.62
N PHE A 621 -33.80 -21.42 0.01
CA PHE A 621 -32.74 -22.13 0.71
C PHE A 621 -32.01 -21.26 1.75
N VAL A 622 -31.97 -19.94 1.58
CA VAL A 622 -31.22 -19.02 2.46
C VAL A 622 -31.74 -19.11 3.89
N PHE A 623 -33.04 -19.13 4.07
CA PHE A 623 -33.70 -19.13 5.38
C PHE A 623 -34.25 -20.51 5.79
N GLU A 624 -33.78 -21.60 5.18
CA GLU A 624 -34.22 -22.92 5.54
C GLU A 624 -33.99 -23.20 7.04
N GLY A 625 -35.08 -23.49 7.74
CA GLY A 625 -35.06 -23.75 9.20
C GLY A 625 -34.77 -22.53 10.08
N ILE A 626 -34.96 -21.33 9.56
CA ILE A 626 -34.85 -20.07 10.30
C ILE A 626 -36.20 -19.37 10.21
N ASP A 627 -36.89 -19.21 11.35
CA ASP A 627 -38.16 -18.50 11.44
C ASP A 627 -38.03 -17.05 11.89
N ASP A 628 -36.82 -16.66 12.33
CA ASP A 628 -36.53 -15.30 12.82
C ASP A 628 -36.75 -14.26 11.74
N GLU A 629 -37.46 -13.17 12.07
CA GLU A 629 -37.60 -11.99 11.23
C GLU A 629 -36.33 -11.12 11.25
N ILE A 630 -35.66 -11.09 12.42
CA ILE A 630 -34.44 -10.35 12.68
C ILE A 630 -33.24 -11.30 12.61
N ILE A 631 -32.22 -10.91 11.87
CA ILE A 631 -31.01 -11.69 11.64
C ILE A 631 -29.80 -10.91 12.16
N GLY A 632 -29.06 -11.49 13.13
CA GLY A 632 -27.80 -10.94 13.58
C GLY A 632 -27.92 -9.64 14.39
N ASP A 633 -28.86 -9.58 15.35
CA ASP A 633 -28.92 -8.55 16.41
C ASP A 633 -27.94 -8.82 17.56
N PHE A 634 -26.84 -9.48 17.22
CA PHE A 634 -25.72 -9.88 18.07
C PHE A 634 -24.45 -9.99 17.21
N GLY A 635 -23.30 -9.85 17.83
CA GLY A 635 -22.02 -10.05 17.12
C GLY A 635 -20.83 -9.52 17.90
N LEU A 636 -19.64 -9.97 17.50
CA LEU A 636 -18.35 -9.60 18.09
C LEU A 636 -17.81 -8.25 17.57
N THR A 637 -18.43 -7.70 16.51
CA THR A 637 -18.03 -6.44 15.89
C THR A 637 -19.18 -5.45 15.99
N GLY A 638 -19.15 -4.56 16.97
CA GLY A 638 -20.18 -3.54 17.19
C GLY A 638 -21.52 -4.06 17.72
N GLY A 639 -21.61 -5.33 18.13
CA GLY A 639 -22.82 -5.91 18.70
C GLY A 639 -23.88 -6.38 17.69
N GLY A 640 -23.61 -6.35 16.39
CA GLY A 640 -24.55 -6.76 15.34
C GLY A 640 -23.86 -7.23 14.07
N ALA A 641 -24.65 -7.76 13.13
CA ALA A 641 -24.16 -8.30 11.87
C ALA A 641 -24.06 -7.24 10.75
N ALA A 642 -24.62 -6.05 10.93
CA ALA A 642 -24.65 -4.98 9.93
C ALA A 642 -24.01 -3.71 10.48
N GLY A 643 -22.78 -3.42 10.07
CA GLY A 643 -22.05 -2.25 10.57
C GLY A 643 -20.72 -2.04 9.88
N MET A 644 -20.02 -1.02 10.35
CA MET A 644 -18.78 -0.50 9.82
C MET A 644 -19.00 0.08 8.41
N GLU A 645 -18.75 -0.66 7.36
CA GLU A 645 -19.00 -0.23 5.99
C GLU A 645 -20.13 -1.06 5.37
N LEU A 646 -21.05 -0.36 4.73
CA LEU A 646 -22.34 -0.89 4.28
C LEU A 646 -22.48 -0.79 2.77
N ASP A 647 -22.83 -1.93 2.13
CA ASP A 647 -23.07 -2.02 0.70
C ASP A 647 -24.55 -2.18 0.41
N ARG A 648 -25.07 -1.37 -0.53
CA ARG A 648 -26.48 -1.36 -0.90
C ARG A 648 -26.68 -1.86 -2.34
N HIS A 649 -27.79 -2.58 -2.53
CA HIS A 649 -28.30 -2.89 -3.84
C HIS A 649 -28.82 -1.63 -4.55
N ASP A 650 -28.39 -1.42 -5.80
CA ASP A 650 -28.84 -0.30 -6.63
C ASP A 650 -28.73 -0.63 -8.13
N VAL A 651 -29.87 -0.81 -8.78
CA VAL A 651 -29.93 -1.14 -10.20
C VAL A 651 -29.38 0.01 -11.06
N SER A 652 -29.48 1.26 -10.61
CA SER A 652 -29.02 2.41 -11.38
C SER A 652 -27.51 2.46 -11.54
N ILE A 653 -26.75 1.78 -10.66
CA ILE A 653 -25.30 1.67 -10.71
C ILE A 653 -24.82 0.25 -11.04
N GLY A 654 -25.71 -0.63 -11.44
CA GLY A 654 -25.37 -1.90 -12.07
C GLY A 654 -25.72 -3.17 -11.32
N SER A 655 -26.46 -3.11 -10.21
CA SER A 655 -26.99 -4.35 -9.61
C SER A 655 -27.88 -5.09 -10.60
N PRO A 656 -27.72 -6.42 -10.78
CA PRO A 656 -28.51 -7.17 -11.74
C PRO A 656 -30.03 -7.01 -11.48
N PRO A 657 -30.86 -6.67 -12.49
CA PRO A 657 -32.30 -6.43 -12.27
C PRO A 657 -33.07 -7.64 -11.72
N HIS A 658 -32.56 -8.87 -11.93
CA HIS A 658 -33.16 -10.10 -11.45
C HIS A 658 -32.68 -10.51 -10.05
N SER A 659 -31.75 -9.75 -9.44
CA SER A 659 -31.26 -10.03 -8.12
C SER A 659 -32.35 -9.86 -7.07
N ILE A 660 -32.26 -10.67 -6.03
CA ILE A 660 -33.23 -10.74 -4.93
C ILE A 660 -32.59 -10.14 -3.69
N VAL A 661 -33.16 -9.07 -3.17
CA VAL A 661 -32.82 -8.57 -1.82
C VAL A 661 -33.56 -9.40 -0.81
N VAL A 662 -32.87 -10.27 -0.10
CA VAL A 662 -33.46 -11.22 0.88
C VAL A 662 -33.56 -10.65 2.29
N ALA A 663 -32.70 -9.69 2.63
CA ALA A 663 -32.75 -8.94 3.89
C ALA A 663 -32.08 -7.58 3.71
N SER A 664 -32.48 -6.61 4.52
CA SER A 664 -31.88 -5.27 4.56
C SER A 664 -31.63 -4.86 6.00
N SER A 665 -30.54 -4.18 6.26
CA SER A 665 -30.26 -3.65 7.59
C SER A 665 -31.05 -2.39 7.89
N GLU A 666 -31.27 -2.12 9.16
CA GLU A 666 -32.01 -0.96 9.63
C GLU A 666 -31.48 -0.50 11.01
N LYS A 667 -31.90 0.66 11.48
CA LYS A 667 -31.59 1.17 12.82
C LYS A 667 -30.07 1.41 13.07
N HIS A 668 -29.38 1.88 12.06
CA HIS A 668 -28.01 2.36 12.22
C HIS A 668 -27.98 3.62 13.07
N THR A 669 -26.82 3.89 13.66
CA THR A 669 -26.60 5.09 14.48
C THR A 669 -26.46 6.36 13.63
N GLU A 670 -26.45 7.51 14.27
CA GLU A 670 -26.17 8.81 13.63
C GLU A 670 -24.70 8.91 13.11
N ALA A 671 -23.79 8.07 13.61
CA ALA A 671 -22.42 8.00 13.13
C ALA A 671 -22.31 7.38 11.74
N HIS A 672 -23.31 6.60 11.30
CA HIS A 672 -23.35 6.07 9.94
C HIS A 672 -23.78 7.15 8.96
N VAL A 673 -22.90 7.48 8.02
CA VAL A 673 -23.11 8.51 7.01
C VAL A 673 -22.82 8.00 5.61
N PHE A 674 -23.41 8.65 4.60
CA PHE A 674 -23.12 8.32 3.21
C PHE A 674 -21.65 8.59 2.85
N VAL A 675 -21.14 7.78 1.95
CA VAL A 675 -19.87 8.04 1.29
C VAL A 675 -19.98 9.15 0.24
N VAL A 676 -18.85 9.78 -0.10
CA VAL A 676 -18.82 10.94 -1.00
C VAL A 676 -19.36 10.64 -2.40
N GLU A 677 -19.34 9.38 -2.83
CA GLU A 677 -19.87 8.94 -4.13
C GLU A 677 -21.40 8.99 -4.18
N ASP A 678 -22.05 8.83 -3.03
CA ASP A 678 -23.51 8.92 -2.92
C ASP A 678 -23.95 10.33 -2.53
N MET A 679 -23.17 10.98 -1.65
CA MET A 679 -23.50 12.32 -1.16
C MET A 679 -22.25 13.10 -0.79
N LEU A 680 -22.00 14.21 -1.49
CA LEU A 680 -20.81 15.03 -1.27
C LEU A 680 -20.76 15.65 0.13
N PHE A 681 -21.93 16.05 0.67
CA PHE A 681 -22.03 16.64 2.01
C PHE A 681 -23.18 15.99 2.79
N ASN A 682 -22.85 15.36 3.90
CA ASN A 682 -23.84 14.81 4.82
C ASN A 682 -24.48 15.91 5.69
N HIS A 683 -25.74 15.68 6.09
CA HIS A 683 -26.49 16.53 7.02
C HIS A 683 -27.42 15.68 7.89
N MET A 684 -28.05 16.25 8.90
CA MET A 684 -28.87 15.52 9.87
C MET A 684 -30.03 14.68 9.30
N GLY A 685 -30.39 14.87 8.04
CA GLY A 685 -31.40 14.06 7.35
C GLY A 685 -30.83 12.88 6.55
N THR A 686 -29.50 12.67 6.59
CA THR A 686 -28.78 11.67 5.80
C THR A 686 -27.99 10.67 6.65
N THR A 687 -28.16 10.72 7.96
CA THR A 687 -27.54 9.82 8.94
C THR A 687 -28.34 8.53 9.10
N GLY A 688 -27.70 7.47 9.60
CA GLY A 688 -28.27 6.12 9.67
C GLY A 688 -29.51 5.99 10.56
N ASP A 689 -29.68 6.88 11.54
CA ASP A 689 -30.85 6.90 12.42
C ASP A 689 -32.13 7.45 11.76
N VAL A 690 -32.00 8.18 10.66
CA VAL A 690 -33.14 8.84 9.98
C VAL A 690 -33.28 8.50 8.49
N CYS A 691 -32.26 7.96 7.84
CA CYS A 691 -32.23 7.69 6.39
C CYS A 691 -32.18 6.20 6.08
N GLU A 692 -33.29 5.63 5.60
CA GLU A 692 -33.41 4.22 5.23
C GLU A 692 -32.45 3.78 4.10
N LYS A 693 -31.82 4.71 3.38
CA LYS A 693 -30.82 4.38 2.35
C LYS A 693 -29.43 4.12 2.94
N VAL A 694 -29.20 4.48 4.18
CA VAL A 694 -28.00 4.10 4.95
C VAL A 694 -28.24 2.68 5.48
N ARG A 695 -27.89 1.68 4.68
CA ARG A 695 -28.13 0.28 5.00
C ARG A 695 -27.23 -0.66 4.20
N ALA A 696 -27.08 -1.87 4.71
CA ALA A 696 -26.54 -3.03 3.99
C ALA A 696 -27.72 -3.86 3.42
N ASP A 697 -27.55 -4.41 2.24
CA ASP A 697 -28.51 -5.36 1.66
C ASP A 697 -27.88 -6.75 1.50
N MET A 698 -28.58 -7.82 1.96
CA MET A 698 -28.24 -9.18 1.60
C MET A 698 -28.91 -9.52 0.25
N VAL A 699 -28.09 -9.95 -0.70
CA VAL A 699 -28.54 -10.15 -2.08
C VAL A 699 -28.14 -11.53 -2.59
N PHE A 700 -29.07 -12.18 -3.30
CA PHE A 700 -28.80 -13.39 -4.07
C PHE A 700 -29.18 -13.17 -5.53
N PHE A 701 -28.36 -13.67 -6.47
CA PHE A 701 -28.70 -13.74 -7.88
C PHE A 701 -27.92 -14.86 -8.57
N GLU A 702 -28.52 -15.36 -9.64
CA GLU A 702 -27.94 -16.36 -10.51
C GLU A 702 -27.05 -15.69 -11.55
N THR A 703 -26.02 -16.41 -11.97
CA THR A 703 -25.11 -16.00 -13.06
C THR A 703 -25.09 -17.05 -14.16
N PRO A 704 -24.60 -16.72 -15.36
CA PRO A 704 -24.56 -17.65 -16.48
C PRO A 704 -23.93 -19.01 -16.15
N ARG A 705 -24.35 -20.04 -16.89
CA ARG A 705 -23.80 -21.41 -16.82
C ARG A 705 -23.96 -22.10 -15.45
N GLY A 706 -24.95 -21.69 -14.67
CA GLY A 706 -25.29 -22.33 -13.39
C GLY A 706 -24.53 -21.80 -12.20
N GLY A 707 -23.89 -20.66 -12.34
CA GLY A 707 -23.25 -19.92 -11.26
C GLY A 707 -24.24 -19.13 -10.41
N ALA A 708 -23.75 -18.55 -9.32
CA ALA A 708 -24.53 -17.67 -8.45
C ALA A 708 -23.64 -16.79 -7.58
N VAL A 709 -24.21 -15.70 -7.08
CA VAL A 709 -23.60 -14.82 -6.10
C VAL A 709 -24.54 -14.64 -4.92
N PHE A 710 -23.96 -14.69 -3.73
CA PHE A 710 -24.60 -14.29 -2.48
C PHE A 710 -23.74 -13.26 -1.78
N SER A 711 -24.33 -12.13 -1.40
CA SER A 711 -23.62 -10.99 -0.81
C SER A 711 -24.33 -10.52 0.45
N VAL A 712 -23.55 -10.11 1.47
CA VAL A 712 -24.11 -9.66 2.76
C VAL A 712 -24.01 -8.14 2.98
N GLY A 713 -23.02 -7.47 2.38
CA GLY A 713 -22.91 -6.02 2.36
C GLY A 713 -22.47 -5.37 3.67
N SER A 714 -21.75 -6.09 4.54
CA SER A 714 -21.27 -5.53 5.82
C SER A 714 -19.97 -6.15 6.26
N ILE A 715 -19.01 -5.34 6.69
CA ILE A 715 -17.76 -5.80 7.32
C ILE A 715 -18.03 -6.54 8.63
N ALA A 716 -19.01 -6.08 9.42
CA ALA A 716 -19.32 -6.66 10.73
C ALA A 716 -19.95 -8.06 10.68
N PHE A 717 -20.43 -8.50 9.49
CA PHE A 717 -21.20 -9.74 9.33
C PHE A 717 -20.51 -10.97 9.90
N SER A 718 -19.23 -11.17 9.56
CA SER A 718 -18.49 -12.36 10.00
C SER A 718 -18.22 -12.40 11.51
N GLY A 719 -18.24 -11.25 12.20
CA GLY A 719 -18.18 -11.17 13.66
C GLY A 719 -19.40 -11.79 14.37
N SER A 720 -20.52 -11.99 13.64
CA SER A 720 -21.70 -12.68 14.18
C SER A 720 -21.68 -14.19 13.98
N LEU A 721 -20.84 -14.72 13.09
CA LEU A 721 -20.75 -16.16 12.84
C LEU A 721 -20.41 -16.96 14.11
N PRO A 722 -19.37 -16.61 14.90
CA PRO A 722 -18.96 -17.39 16.05
C PRO A 722 -19.81 -17.15 17.32
N TRP A 723 -20.74 -16.20 17.30
CA TRP A 723 -21.56 -15.84 18.45
C TRP A 723 -22.30 -17.07 19.00
N ASN A 724 -22.42 -17.16 20.33
CA ASN A 724 -23.08 -18.28 21.02
C ASN A 724 -22.54 -19.66 20.59
N GLY A 725 -21.22 -19.77 20.34
CA GLY A 725 -20.60 -21.03 19.92
C GLY A 725 -21.09 -21.51 18.55
N PHE A 726 -21.36 -20.59 17.64
CA PHE A 726 -21.88 -20.80 16.27
C PHE A 726 -23.35 -21.23 16.18
N ASP A 727 -24.05 -21.37 17.31
CA ASP A 727 -25.50 -21.71 17.32
C ASP A 727 -26.33 -20.42 17.28
N ASN A 728 -26.48 -19.88 16.09
CA ASN A 728 -27.20 -18.63 15.82
C ASN A 728 -27.74 -18.57 14.37
N ASN A 729 -28.62 -17.61 14.09
CA ASN A 729 -29.29 -17.51 12.79
C ASN A 729 -28.35 -17.03 11.68
N VAL A 730 -27.29 -16.24 11.96
CA VAL A 730 -26.28 -15.81 10.97
C VAL A 730 -25.45 -17.00 10.51
N SER A 731 -24.94 -17.80 11.45
CA SER A 731 -24.19 -19.01 11.14
C SER A 731 -25.02 -20.02 10.34
N ARG A 732 -26.28 -20.23 10.73
CA ARG A 732 -27.20 -21.16 10.03
C ARG A 732 -27.52 -20.69 8.63
N LEU A 733 -27.86 -19.40 8.45
CA LEU A 733 -28.11 -18.79 7.13
C LEU A 733 -26.90 -18.97 6.20
N THR A 734 -25.72 -18.61 6.69
CA THR A 734 -24.48 -18.71 5.90
C THR A 734 -24.18 -20.16 5.52
N HIS A 735 -24.44 -21.12 6.43
CA HIS A 735 -24.26 -22.54 6.14
C HIS A 735 -25.29 -23.07 5.12
N ASN A 736 -26.54 -22.62 5.17
CA ASN A 736 -27.56 -22.95 4.16
C ASN A 736 -27.10 -22.51 2.77
N VAL A 737 -26.58 -21.27 2.65
CA VAL A 737 -26.03 -20.77 1.39
C VAL A 737 -24.84 -21.60 0.93
N LEU A 738 -23.89 -21.87 1.83
CA LEU A 738 -22.70 -22.67 1.51
C LEU A 738 -23.07 -24.09 1.04
N LYS A 739 -23.98 -24.78 1.72
CA LYS A 739 -24.45 -26.10 1.31
C LYS A 739 -25.05 -26.07 -0.10
N ARG A 740 -25.92 -25.09 -0.38
CA ARG A 740 -26.53 -24.97 -1.72
C ARG A 740 -25.49 -24.61 -2.77
N PHE A 741 -24.47 -23.82 -2.42
CA PHE A 741 -23.38 -23.45 -3.31
C PHE A 741 -22.40 -24.60 -3.56
N LEU A 742 -22.22 -25.50 -2.64
CA LEU A 742 -21.43 -26.75 -2.80
C LEU A 742 -22.20 -27.87 -3.51
N ASP A 743 -23.54 -27.79 -3.57
CA ASP A 743 -24.37 -28.78 -4.29
C ASP A 743 -24.07 -28.75 -5.80
N PRO A 744 -23.95 -29.89 -6.50
CA PRO A 744 -23.67 -29.93 -7.93
C PRO A 744 -24.80 -29.39 -8.81
N ALA A 745 -26.05 -29.31 -8.31
CA ALA A 745 -27.17 -28.82 -9.11
C ALA A 745 -26.94 -27.35 -9.55
N PRO A 746 -27.06 -27.04 -10.85
CA PRO A 746 -26.85 -25.68 -11.35
C PRO A 746 -27.95 -24.74 -10.85
N PHE A 747 -27.61 -23.47 -10.79
CA PHE A 747 -28.61 -22.40 -10.71
C PHE A 747 -29.17 -22.10 -12.10
N VAL A 748 -30.41 -21.64 -12.15
CA VAL A 748 -31.07 -21.29 -13.41
C VAL A 748 -31.34 -19.80 -13.44
N GLU A 749 -30.63 -19.10 -14.30
CA GLU A 749 -30.83 -17.67 -14.49
C GLU A 749 -32.26 -17.42 -15.03
N PRO A 750 -33.03 -16.48 -14.46
CA PRO A 750 -34.36 -16.15 -14.98
C PRO A 750 -34.28 -15.71 -16.43
N ALA A 751 -35.30 -16.06 -17.23
CA ALA A 751 -35.44 -15.52 -18.57
C ALA A 751 -35.62 -14.00 -18.49
N ALA A 752 -34.85 -13.27 -19.34
CA ALA A 752 -34.85 -11.81 -19.40
C ALA A 752 -36.22 -11.23 -19.79
#